data_3df3ee40080c8675a1162dadab589fb9
#
_entry.id   3df3ee40080c8675a1162dadab589fb9
#
_cell.length_a   1.000
_cell.length_b   1.000
_cell.length_c   1.000
_cell.angle_alpha   90.00
_cell.angle_beta   90.00
_cell.angle_gamma   90.00
#
_symmetry.space_group_name_H-M   'P 1'
#
loop_
_entity.id
_entity.type
_entity.pdbx_description
1 polymer ?
#
loop_
_entity_poly.entity_id
_entity_poly.type
_entity_poly.pdbx_seq_one_letter_code
_entity_poly.pdbx_strand_id
1 'polypeptide(L)'
;MRQKIALCIAAVVCLLSQSCVQKSSSPFELFRFIDELKTDNISASPTFNPSGLNQTSNQIFPAKSFPLLDMGSGENPSLLKRKIKLGREHLNALFAPPRSRYDFQVSIKEDAILEFGMGVISDQNTKKIKPEKEGEEEGVRFSVLIESNGAKSILIEETLSIPSMEEREVYVQKTLDLSSYQGTVRLSFETSGENGAFSFWTNPLIYPKEKSLSQIILISIDTLRADHLGVYGYERETSPNIDSLAAESAMFANVYASSPWTLSSHVSLLTALNSVNHQVYQDNEKMDPDLVTAAEMLRVNDYFCSAFTGGGFVSSVFGFADGFDSYYERTDEVLLDKAAELTFRDVARWIDSNKNKNYFLFIHTYQPHDPYACPAPYKTMFLSEKSKWSHINLNSYLGGKNAIFKKLPEDDRQNIIDLYDAEIRYTDEKLIGPLVQKLKDMALFDKTMIIFTSDHGEEFYEHEGWGHGHSLYDESLKVPLLIKFPDSKYLGSKVEHIVSLVDIVPTILDQMDIDSSPYEFDGLSLIPFLEGKEKKDRIFLSDVSENILNMHLPQKIASNEGGKKLILNKSMLSQNSDFFRYPPPTTKTIELFNLSVDPGEYSNIVEKESSTANRIINRIEAIYRISKRKKPGQAVLDEDLKKQLRALGYIK
;
A
#
# COMPACT_ATOMS: atom_id res chain seq x y z
N MET A 1 10.87 48.33 -22.19
CA MET A 1 11.73 47.26 -21.62
C MET A 1 10.99 46.35 -20.67
N ARG A 2 10.11 46.83 -19.78
CA ARG A 2 9.32 46.00 -18.85
C ARG A 2 8.26 45.07 -19.49
N GLN A 3 7.69 45.44 -20.65
CA GLN A 3 6.71 44.61 -21.39
C GLN A 3 7.35 43.46 -22.18
N LYS A 4 8.61 43.52 -22.57
CA LYS A 4 9.32 42.42 -23.24
C LYS A 4 9.82 41.34 -22.25
N ILE A 5 10.05 41.71 -21.00
CA ILE A 5 10.45 40.77 -19.92
C ILE A 5 9.23 39.97 -19.46
N ALA A 6 8.05 40.58 -19.39
CA ALA A 6 6.81 39.86 -19.03
C ALA A 6 6.38 38.82 -20.09
N LEU A 7 6.63 39.08 -21.38
CA LEU A 7 6.35 38.10 -22.44
C LEU A 7 7.34 36.92 -22.47
N CYS A 8 8.59 37.13 -22.08
CA CYS A 8 9.57 36.06 -21.98
C CYS A 8 9.32 35.16 -20.76
N ILE A 9 8.85 35.72 -19.65
CA ILE A 9 8.51 34.92 -18.44
C ILE A 9 7.22 34.10 -18.68
N ALA A 10 6.22 34.67 -19.38
CA ALA A 10 5.02 33.93 -19.75
C ALA A 10 5.30 32.79 -20.76
N ALA A 11 6.24 32.98 -21.69
CA ALA A 11 6.66 31.92 -22.63
C ALA A 11 7.49 30.81 -21.97
N VAL A 12 8.28 31.13 -20.94
CA VAL A 12 9.06 30.14 -20.18
C VAL A 12 8.17 29.37 -19.22
N VAL A 13 7.15 30.00 -18.62
CA VAL A 13 6.15 29.32 -17.78
C VAL A 13 5.22 28.42 -18.61
N CYS A 14 4.86 28.78 -19.85
CA CYS A 14 4.13 27.89 -20.75
C CYS A 14 4.98 26.73 -21.31
N LEU A 15 6.32 26.88 -21.37
CA LEU A 15 7.21 25.81 -21.79
C LEU A 15 7.57 24.85 -20.64
N LEU A 16 7.38 25.26 -19.37
CA LEU A 16 7.60 24.41 -18.19
C LEU A 16 6.33 23.67 -17.74
N SER A 17 5.14 24.02 -18.27
CA SER A 17 3.89 23.28 -18.04
C SER A 17 3.57 22.24 -19.12
N GLN A 18 4.44 22.08 -20.14
CA GLN A 18 4.47 20.99 -21.10
C GLN A 18 5.82 20.28 -21.05
N SER A 19 6.28 19.89 -19.87
CA SER A 19 7.20 18.78 -19.80
C SER A 19 6.38 17.52 -20.13
N CYS A 20 6.28 17.23 -21.44
CA CYS A 20 6.07 15.86 -21.86
C CYS A 20 7.13 15.03 -21.13
N VAL A 21 6.73 14.28 -20.11
CA VAL A 21 7.50 13.15 -19.62
C VAL A 21 7.78 12.34 -20.89
N GLN A 22 9.02 12.37 -21.41
CA GLN A 22 9.41 11.45 -22.44
C GLN A 22 9.25 10.06 -21.81
N LYS A 23 8.18 9.36 -22.21
CA LYS A 23 8.06 7.95 -21.89
C LYS A 23 9.38 7.30 -22.28
N SER A 24 10.11 6.72 -21.32
CA SER A 24 11.13 5.76 -21.64
C SER A 24 10.46 4.80 -22.61
N SER A 25 11.13 4.38 -23.65
CA SER A 25 10.58 3.46 -24.65
C SER A 25 10.39 2.09 -24.03
N SER A 26 9.48 1.97 -23.06
CA SER A 26 9.04 0.69 -22.56
C SER A 26 8.46 -0.07 -23.75
N PRO A 27 8.94 -1.26 -24.06
CA PRO A 27 8.38 -2.06 -25.14
C PRO A 27 6.93 -2.52 -24.84
N PHE A 28 6.42 -2.27 -23.63
CA PHE A 28 5.07 -2.61 -23.18
C PHE A 28 4.23 -1.35 -23.07
N GLU A 29 3.22 -1.19 -23.89
CA GLU A 29 2.27 -0.09 -23.81
C GLU A 29 0.94 -0.62 -23.28
N LEU A 30 0.50 -0.09 -22.13
CA LEU A 30 -0.80 -0.38 -21.54
C LEU A 30 -1.72 0.82 -21.77
N PHE A 31 -2.78 0.62 -22.54
CA PHE A 31 -3.77 1.66 -22.82
C PHE A 31 -4.93 1.57 -21.82
N ARG A 32 -5.09 2.58 -20.97
CA ARG A 32 -6.18 2.67 -19.99
C ARG A 32 -7.26 3.64 -20.46
N PHE A 33 -8.42 3.12 -20.81
CA PHE A 33 -9.55 3.93 -21.29
C PHE A 33 -10.01 4.98 -20.26
N ILE A 34 -9.88 4.67 -18.96
CA ILE A 34 -10.25 5.59 -17.88
C ILE A 34 -9.36 6.84 -17.90
N ASP A 35 -8.07 6.69 -18.15
CA ASP A 35 -7.13 7.81 -18.17
C ASP A 35 -7.31 8.67 -19.42
N GLU A 36 -7.63 8.06 -20.56
CA GLU A 36 -7.80 8.69 -21.84
C GLU A 36 -9.19 9.31 -22.05
N LEU A 37 -10.14 9.14 -21.12
CA LEU A 37 -11.49 9.68 -21.26
C LEU A 37 -11.47 11.21 -21.29
N LYS A 38 -11.96 11.79 -22.41
CA LYS A 38 -12.15 13.22 -22.67
C LYS A 38 -13.60 13.47 -23.09
N THR A 39 -14.03 14.73 -23.13
CA THR A 39 -15.40 15.12 -23.54
C THR A 39 -15.76 14.56 -24.91
N ASP A 40 -14.82 14.59 -25.87
CA ASP A 40 -15.04 14.10 -27.25
C ASP A 40 -15.27 12.58 -27.34
N ASN A 41 -14.96 11.84 -26.28
CA ASN A 41 -15.22 10.40 -26.20
C ASN A 41 -16.66 10.08 -25.81
N ILE A 42 -17.43 11.06 -25.34
CA ILE A 42 -18.80 10.87 -24.82
C ILE A 42 -19.76 11.21 -25.93
N SER A 43 -20.34 10.22 -26.60
CA SER A 43 -21.26 10.41 -27.72
C SER A 43 -22.73 10.29 -27.36
N ALA A 44 -23.05 9.64 -26.25
CA ALA A 44 -24.39 9.61 -25.67
C ALA A 44 -24.30 9.54 -24.15
N SER A 45 -25.03 10.41 -23.48
CA SER A 45 -25.16 10.41 -22.02
C SER A 45 -26.62 10.63 -21.65
N PRO A 46 -27.19 9.81 -20.78
CA PRO A 46 -28.55 10.03 -20.31
C PRO A 46 -28.60 11.24 -19.39
N THR A 47 -29.73 11.93 -19.38
CA THR A 47 -30.08 12.85 -18.29
C THR A 47 -30.28 12.03 -17.02
N PHE A 48 -29.33 12.08 -16.13
CA PHE A 48 -29.40 11.40 -14.83
C PHE A 48 -30.00 12.36 -13.81
N ASN A 49 -31.05 11.93 -13.10
CA ASN A 49 -31.63 12.70 -12.01
C ASN A 49 -31.10 12.16 -10.67
N PRO A 50 -30.17 12.86 -10.01
CA PRO A 50 -29.55 12.40 -8.78
C PRO A 50 -30.41 12.56 -7.53
N SER A 51 -31.64 13.05 -7.64
CA SER A 51 -32.51 13.30 -6.47
C SER A 51 -32.89 12.03 -5.69
N GLY A 52 -32.71 10.84 -6.26
CA GLY A 52 -32.85 9.55 -5.57
C GLY A 52 -31.62 9.09 -4.76
N LEU A 53 -30.45 9.71 -4.98
CA LEU A 53 -29.17 9.28 -4.38
C LEU A 53 -28.93 9.81 -2.95
N ASN A 54 -29.75 10.72 -2.47
CA ASN A 54 -29.40 11.56 -1.31
C ASN A 54 -29.58 10.93 0.08
N GLN A 55 -30.01 9.70 0.23
CA GLN A 55 -30.34 9.23 1.60
C GLN A 55 -29.72 7.90 2.07
N THR A 56 -29.13 7.06 1.21
CA THR A 56 -28.70 5.73 1.67
C THR A 56 -27.35 5.23 1.18
N SER A 57 -26.62 5.97 0.37
CA SER A 57 -25.34 5.51 -0.21
C SER A 57 -24.09 5.93 0.60
N ASN A 58 -24.22 6.24 1.89
CA ASN A 58 -23.10 6.64 2.73
C ASN A 58 -21.98 5.59 2.85
N GLN A 59 -22.21 4.36 2.42
CA GLN A 59 -21.22 3.28 2.45
C GLN A 59 -20.50 3.06 1.13
N ILE A 60 -21.10 3.43 -0.02
CA ILE A 60 -20.49 3.19 -1.35
C ILE A 60 -20.06 4.51 -1.98
N PHE A 61 -20.81 5.59 -1.76
CA PHE A 61 -20.50 6.93 -2.27
C PHE A 61 -20.82 7.95 -1.16
N PRO A 62 -19.83 8.60 -0.54
CA PRO A 62 -20.13 9.65 0.43
C PRO A 62 -20.95 10.75 -0.24
N ALA A 63 -22.10 11.09 0.34
CA ALA A 63 -23.10 12.03 -0.21
C ALA A 63 -22.54 13.43 -0.59
N LYS A 64 -21.34 13.78 -0.11
CA LYS A 64 -20.61 14.99 -0.49
C LYS A 64 -19.84 14.87 -1.80
N SER A 65 -19.72 13.69 -2.40
CA SER A 65 -18.92 13.43 -3.61
C SER A 65 -19.73 13.53 -4.90
N PHE A 66 -21.04 13.71 -4.82
CA PHE A 66 -21.89 13.94 -5.98
C PHE A 66 -22.40 15.40 -5.98
N PRO A 67 -21.71 16.33 -6.65
CA PRO A 67 -22.42 17.50 -7.11
C PRO A 67 -23.53 17.01 -8.04
N LEU A 68 -24.70 17.66 -7.97
CA LEU A 68 -25.81 17.42 -8.88
C LEU A 68 -25.29 17.37 -10.32
N LEU A 69 -25.21 16.16 -10.87
CA LEU A 69 -24.77 15.94 -12.25
C LEU A 69 -25.95 16.26 -13.16
N ASP A 70 -26.07 17.51 -13.55
CA ASP A 70 -26.84 17.87 -14.73
C ASP A 70 -25.94 17.56 -15.95
N MET A 71 -26.09 16.35 -16.50
CA MET A 71 -25.32 15.84 -17.65
C MET A 71 -25.80 16.42 -18.98
N GLY A 72 -26.45 17.59 -18.96
CA GLY A 72 -27.08 18.18 -20.12
C GLY A 72 -26.21 19.10 -20.98
N SER A 73 -24.99 19.43 -20.58
CA SER A 73 -24.18 20.44 -21.31
C SER A 73 -22.69 20.23 -21.11
N GLY A 74 -22.05 19.52 -22.01
CA GLY A 74 -20.59 19.59 -22.29
C GLY A 74 -19.65 19.35 -21.09
N GLU A 75 -19.85 18.31 -20.27
CA GLU A 75 -19.39 18.29 -18.90
C GLU A 75 -18.07 17.56 -18.65
N ASN A 76 -17.50 17.87 -17.49
CA ASN A 76 -16.17 17.44 -17.05
C ASN A 76 -16.07 15.89 -16.98
N PRO A 77 -15.31 15.24 -17.87
CA PRO A 77 -15.16 13.78 -17.90
C PRO A 77 -14.69 13.18 -16.58
N SER A 78 -14.04 13.97 -15.72
CA SER A 78 -13.60 13.52 -14.39
C SER A 78 -14.77 13.08 -13.50
N LEU A 79 -15.98 13.56 -13.74
CA LEU A 79 -17.16 13.15 -12.98
C LEU A 79 -17.62 11.73 -13.27
N LEU A 80 -17.24 11.17 -14.41
CA LEU A 80 -17.54 9.79 -14.82
C LEU A 80 -16.49 8.80 -14.34
N LYS A 81 -15.30 9.27 -13.98
CA LYS A 81 -14.24 8.45 -13.40
C LYS A 81 -14.50 8.28 -11.90
N ARG A 82 -14.55 7.04 -11.43
CA ARG A 82 -14.84 6.72 -10.02
C ARG A 82 -13.96 5.60 -9.53
N LYS A 83 -13.65 5.61 -8.23
CA LYS A 83 -13.31 4.40 -7.50
C LYS A 83 -14.59 3.83 -6.91
N ILE A 84 -14.84 2.57 -7.16
CA ILE A 84 -15.99 1.84 -6.63
C ILE A 84 -15.49 0.70 -5.74
N LYS A 85 -16.26 0.38 -4.71
CA LYS A 85 -15.98 -0.76 -3.85
C LYS A 85 -16.94 -1.90 -4.20
N LEU A 86 -16.39 -3.03 -4.64
CA LEU A 86 -17.10 -4.28 -4.88
C LEU A 86 -16.60 -5.32 -3.86
N GLY A 87 -17.46 -5.69 -2.93
CA GLY A 87 -17.05 -6.54 -1.82
C GLY A 87 -15.89 -5.92 -1.03
N ARG A 88 -14.70 -6.49 -1.20
CA ARG A 88 -13.45 -6.06 -0.53
C ARG A 88 -12.47 -5.31 -1.44
N GLU A 89 -12.83 -5.12 -2.70
CA GLU A 89 -11.94 -4.58 -3.72
C GLU A 89 -12.38 -3.19 -4.14
N HIS A 90 -11.43 -2.25 -4.19
CA HIS A 90 -11.62 -0.93 -4.76
C HIS A 90 -11.06 -0.93 -6.18
N LEU A 91 -11.90 -0.61 -7.15
CA LEU A 91 -11.58 -0.63 -8.59
C LEU A 91 -11.78 0.75 -9.20
N ASN A 92 -10.95 1.07 -10.20
CA ASN A 92 -11.24 2.23 -11.04
C ASN A 92 -12.39 1.90 -12.00
N ALA A 93 -13.36 2.80 -12.13
CA ALA A 93 -14.54 2.59 -12.93
C ALA A 93 -14.93 3.81 -13.77
N LEU A 94 -15.49 3.53 -14.95
CA LEU A 94 -16.28 4.47 -15.73
C LEU A 94 -17.75 4.26 -15.39
N PHE A 95 -18.37 5.26 -14.77
CA PHE A 95 -19.80 5.24 -14.52
C PHE A 95 -20.56 5.29 -15.85
N ALA A 96 -21.40 4.32 -16.12
CA ALA A 96 -22.07 4.12 -17.40
C ALA A 96 -23.55 3.76 -17.20
N PRO A 97 -24.41 4.71 -16.76
CA PRO A 97 -25.83 4.45 -16.63
C PRO A 97 -26.43 4.05 -18.00
N PRO A 98 -27.59 3.36 -18.04
CA PRO A 98 -28.22 2.96 -19.29
C PRO A 98 -28.34 4.12 -20.30
N ARG A 99 -28.03 3.84 -21.58
CA ARG A 99 -27.91 4.79 -22.70
C ARG A 99 -26.60 5.61 -22.71
N SER A 100 -25.56 5.17 -21.98
CA SER A 100 -24.23 5.74 -22.11
C SER A 100 -23.48 5.13 -23.30
N ARG A 101 -22.62 5.94 -23.92
CA ARG A 101 -21.69 5.51 -24.96
C ARG A 101 -20.40 6.29 -24.87
N TYR A 102 -19.29 5.55 -24.82
CA TYR A 102 -17.93 6.06 -24.82
C TYR A 102 -17.16 5.54 -26.02
N ASP A 103 -16.65 6.44 -26.87
CA ASP A 103 -15.92 6.12 -28.09
C ASP A 103 -14.44 6.46 -27.95
N PHE A 104 -13.56 5.53 -28.23
CA PHE A 104 -12.11 5.72 -28.16
C PHE A 104 -11.44 5.31 -29.46
N GLN A 105 -10.51 6.15 -29.93
CA GLN A 105 -9.59 5.76 -31.00
C GLN A 105 -8.35 5.13 -30.39
N VAL A 106 -8.03 3.90 -30.78
CA VAL A 106 -6.93 3.13 -30.28
C VAL A 106 -6.09 2.60 -31.43
N SER A 107 -4.76 2.66 -31.30
CA SER A 107 -3.84 2.04 -32.26
C SER A 107 -3.42 0.67 -31.75
N ILE A 108 -3.88 -0.38 -32.43
CA ILE A 108 -3.49 -1.76 -32.14
C ILE A 108 -2.28 -2.08 -33.03
N LYS A 109 -1.10 -2.19 -32.40
CA LYS A 109 0.17 -2.38 -33.11
C LYS A 109 0.52 -3.84 -33.36
N GLU A 110 0.15 -4.72 -32.45
CA GLU A 110 0.47 -6.15 -32.43
C GLU A 110 -0.68 -6.91 -31.78
N ASP A 111 -0.53 -8.22 -31.62
CA ASP A 111 -1.47 -9.06 -30.87
C ASP A 111 -1.79 -8.44 -29.51
N ALA A 112 -3.02 -8.06 -29.30
CA ALA A 112 -3.47 -7.34 -28.13
C ALA A 112 -4.68 -7.97 -27.47
N ILE A 113 -4.80 -7.77 -26.20
CA ILE A 113 -5.91 -8.20 -25.35
C ILE A 113 -6.66 -6.95 -24.85
N LEU A 114 -7.98 -6.96 -25.00
CA LEU A 114 -8.89 -6.02 -24.33
C LEU A 114 -9.46 -6.70 -23.08
N GLU A 115 -9.30 -6.08 -21.94
CA GLU A 115 -9.83 -6.54 -20.65
C GLU A 115 -10.67 -5.45 -20.00
N PHE A 116 -11.78 -5.82 -19.40
CA PHE A 116 -12.68 -4.93 -18.65
C PHE A 116 -13.60 -5.71 -17.73
N GLY A 117 -14.12 -5.06 -16.71
CA GLY A 117 -15.25 -5.55 -15.94
C GLY A 117 -16.53 -4.80 -16.29
N MET A 118 -17.65 -5.47 -16.12
CA MET A 118 -19.01 -4.95 -16.22
C MET A 118 -19.69 -5.13 -14.88
N GLY A 119 -20.32 -4.10 -14.35
CA GLY A 119 -20.99 -4.21 -13.06
C GLY A 119 -22.28 -3.42 -12.97
N VAL A 120 -23.18 -3.95 -12.16
CA VAL A 120 -24.47 -3.32 -11.79
C VAL A 120 -24.61 -3.38 -10.28
N ILE A 121 -24.94 -2.25 -9.67
CA ILE A 121 -25.22 -2.12 -8.23
C ILE A 121 -26.68 -1.72 -8.06
N SER A 122 -27.40 -2.37 -7.13
CA SER A 122 -28.76 -1.99 -6.79
C SER A 122 -28.77 -0.68 -5.99
N ASP A 123 -29.65 0.25 -6.37
CA ASP A 123 -29.99 1.37 -5.51
C ASP A 123 -30.97 0.90 -4.43
N GLN A 124 -30.62 1.07 -3.16
CA GLN A 124 -31.47 0.71 -2.01
C GLN A 124 -32.82 1.44 -2.01
N ASN A 125 -32.99 2.49 -2.82
CA ASN A 125 -34.20 3.30 -2.93
C ASN A 125 -35.04 3.00 -4.17
N THR A 126 -34.56 2.24 -5.14
CA THR A 126 -35.36 1.87 -6.28
C THR A 126 -36.39 0.79 -5.88
N LYS A 127 -37.64 1.22 -5.66
CA LYS A 127 -38.79 0.30 -5.74
C LYS A 127 -38.65 -0.43 -7.10
N LYS A 128 -38.80 -1.78 -7.12
CA LYS A 128 -38.87 -2.55 -8.35
C LYS A 128 -39.66 -1.78 -9.40
N ILE A 129 -38.99 -1.19 -10.34
CA ILE A 129 -39.62 -0.58 -11.51
C ILE A 129 -40.08 -1.77 -12.33
N LYS A 130 -41.38 -1.96 -12.47
CA LYS A 130 -41.91 -2.98 -13.39
C LYS A 130 -41.54 -2.55 -14.81
N PRO A 131 -41.11 -3.47 -15.69
CA PRO A 131 -40.84 -3.15 -17.08
C PRO A 131 -42.08 -2.47 -17.69
N GLU A 132 -41.84 -1.39 -18.43
CA GLU A 132 -42.92 -0.62 -19.05
C GLU A 132 -43.65 -1.40 -20.15
N LYS A 133 -43.05 -2.47 -20.67
CA LYS A 133 -43.63 -3.36 -21.69
C LYS A 133 -43.31 -4.83 -21.42
N GLU A 134 -44.28 -5.70 -21.65
CA GLU A 134 -44.05 -7.16 -21.71
C GLU A 134 -43.04 -7.49 -22.82
N GLY A 135 -41.89 -8.07 -22.44
CA GLY A 135 -40.85 -8.53 -23.36
C GLY A 135 -39.54 -7.75 -23.34
N GLU A 136 -39.40 -6.71 -22.49
CA GLU A 136 -38.12 -6.09 -22.25
C GLU A 136 -37.28 -6.95 -21.27
N GLU A 137 -36.01 -7.19 -21.62
CA GLU A 137 -35.06 -7.89 -20.73
C GLU A 137 -34.86 -7.11 -19.44
N GLU A 138 -35.13 -7.75 -18.30
CA GLU A 138 -34.85 -7.16 -16.98
C GLU A 138 -33.32 -7.06 -16.80
N GLY A 139 -32.75 -5.85 -16.91
CA GLY A 139 -31.32 -5.66 -16.67
C GLY A 139 -30.67 -4.51 -17.44
N VAL A 140 -29.35 -4.43 -17.30
CA VAL A 140 -28.49 -3.52 -18.05
C VAL A 140 -27.71 -4.33 -19.08
N ARG A 141 -27.86 -3.97 -20.35
CA ARG A 141 -27.11 -4.54 -21.45
C ARG A 141 -25.83 -3.75 -21.66
N PHE A 142 -24.72 -4.44 -21.68
CA PHE A 142 -23.38 -3.95 -21.96
C PHE A 142 -22.95 -4.44 -23.35
N SER A 143 -22.46 -3.53 -24.19
CA SER A 143 -21.95 -3.89 -25.52
C SER A 143 -20.60 -3.23 -25.75
N VAL A 144 -19.65 -3.99 -26.29
CA VAL A 144 -18.39 -3.46 -26.80
C VAL A 144 -18.38 -3.65 -28.32
N LEU A 145 -18.23 -2.56 -29.03
CA LEU A 145 -18.19 -2.55 -30.51
C LEU A 145 -16.80 -2.10 -30.96
N ILE A 146 -16.39 -2.63 -32.12
CA ILE A 146 -15.18 -2.22 -32.81
C ILE A 146 -15.52 -1.77 -34.23
N GLU A 147 -14.93 -0.66 -34.65
CA GLU A 147 -14.94 -0.19 -36.03
C GLU A 147 -13.50 -0.19 -36.56
N SER A 148 -13.25 -0.98 -37.58
CA SER A 148 -11.96 -1.12 -38.26
C SER A 148 -12.15 -1.06 -39.77
N ASN A 149 -11.39 -0.21 -40.46
CA ASN A 149 -11.50 -0.05 -41.93
C ASN A 149 -12.92 0.23 -42.41
N GLY A 150 -13.73 0.95 -41.65
CA GLY A 150 -15.11 1.29 -41.98
C GLY A 150 -16.14 0.17 -41.71
N ALA A 151 -15.70 -1.02 -41.30
CA ALA A 151 -16.57 -2.11 -40.88
C ALA A 151 -16.79 -2.07 -39.36
N LYS A 152 -18.05 -2.22 -38.93
CA LYS A 152 -18.45 -2.30 -37.53
C LYS A 152 -18.77 -3.73 -37.16
N SER A 153 -18.30 -4.17 -36.00
CA SER A 153 -18.58 -5.47 -35.40
C SER A 153 -18.84 -5.33 -33.90
N ILE A 154 -19.71 -6.20 -33.39
CA ILE A 154 -19.93 -6.35 -31.95
C ILE A 154 -18.93 -7.38 -31.47
N LEU A 155 -18.06 -6.97 -30.51
CA LEU A 155 -17.10 -7.86 -29.87
C LEU A 155 -17.77 -8.70 -28.78
N ILE A 156 -18.64 -8.07 -28.00
CA ILE A 156 -19.44 -8.72 -26.96
C ILE A 156 -20.74 -7.94 -26.74
N GLU A 157 -21.80 -8.67 -26.41
CA GLU A 157 -23.04 -8.12 -25.89
C GLU A 157 -23.52 -9.03 -24.77
N GLU A 158 -23.78 -8.49 -23.59
CA GLU A 158 -24.22 -9.24 -22.41
C GLU A 158 -25.14 -8.40 -21.53
N THR A 159 -26.21 -9.01 -21.03
CA THR A 159 -27.16 -8.38 -20.13
C THR A 159 -26.90 -8.85 -18.70
N LEU A 160 -26.65 -7.92 -17.79
CA LEU A 160 -26.54 -8.19 -16.37
C LEU A 160 -27.86 -7.83 -15.68
N SER A 161 -28.36 -8.74 -14.86
CA SER A 161 -29.56 -8.52 -14.05
C SER A 161 -29.31 -7.40 -13.02
N ILE A 162 -30.35 -6.66 -12.67
CA ILE A 162 -30.28 -5.75 -11.55
C ILE A 162 -30.29 -6.61 -10.27
N PRO A 163 -29.23 -6.54 -9.44
CA PRO A 163 -29.14 -7.39 -8.25
C PRO A 163 -30.25 -7.09 -7.26
N SER A 164 -30.68 -8.11 -6.52
CA SER A 164 -31.59 -7.96 -5.39
C SER A 164 -30.91 -7.15 -4.28
N MET A 165 -31.69 -6.66 -3.31
CA MET A 165 -31.14 -5.95 -2.13
C MET A 165 -30.24 -6.85 -1.27
N GLU A 166 -30.39 -8.17 -1.35
CA GLU A 166 -29.53 -9.13 -0.65
C GLU A 166 -28.22 -9.38 -1.39
N GLU A 167 -28.25 -9.42 -2.72
CA GLU A 167 -27.06 -9.63 -3.58
C GLU A 167 -26.21 -8.37 -3.70
N ARG A 168 -26.80 -7.18 -3.60
CA ARG A 168 -26.20 -5.85 -3.69
C ARG A 168 -25.52 -5.51 -5.02
N GLU A 169 -24.77 -6.43 -5.62
CA GLU A 169 -23.97 -6.20 -6.81
C GLU A 169 -23.93 -7.44 -7.72
N VAL A 170 -23.88 -7.21 -9.03
CA VAL A 170 -23.50 -8.22 -10.05
C VAL A 170 -22.28 -7.69 -10.78
N TYR A 171 -21.27 -8.51 -10.91
CA TYR A 171 -20.01 -8.14 -11.54
C TYR A 171 -19.45 -9.29 -12.38
N VAL A 172 -18.99 -8.97 -13.60
CA VAL A 172 -18.39 -9.93 -14.52
C VAL A 172 -17.15 -9.32 -15.17
N GLN A 173 -16.04 -10.03 -15.18
CA GLN A 173 -14.83 -9.65 -15.89
C GLN A 173 -14.73 -10.36 -17.23
N LYS A 174 -14.27 -9.67 -18.27
CA LYS A 174 -14.12 -10.17 -19.65
C LYS A 174 -12.74 -9.88 -20.18
N THR A 175 -12.27 -10.82 -21.00
CA THR A 175 -11.03 -10.71 -21.74
C THR A 175 -11.30 -11.08 -23.19
N LEU A 176 -10.96 -10.20 -24.13
CA LEU A 176 -11.20 -10.38 -25.56
C LEU A 176 -9.88 -10.30 -26.31
N ASP A 177 -9.65 -11.23 -27.22
CA ASP A 177 -8.49 -11.24 -28.11
C ASP A 177 -8.74 -10.29 -29.29
N LEU A 178 -7.89 -9.27 -29.44
CA LEU A 178 -7.94 -8.30 -30.53
C LEU A 178 -6.91 -8.58 -31.63
N SER A 179 -6.23 -9.74 -31.64
CA SER A 179 -5.16 -10.06 -32.59
C SER A 179 -5.58 -10.00 -34.07
N SER A 180 -6.89 -10.14 -34.36
CA SER A 180 -7.44 -9.99 -35.72
C SER A 180 -7.58 -8.53 -36.18
N TYR A 181 -7.35 -7.56 -35.31
CA TYR A 181 -7.48 -6.14 -35.60
C TYR A 181 -6.11 -5.46 -35.52
N GLN A 182 -5.74 -4.71 -36.57
CA GLN A 182 -4.49 -3.96 -36.61
C GLN A 182 -4.72 -2.54 -37.10
N GLY A 183 -3.83 -1.62 -36.68
CA GLY A 183 -3.93 -0.21 -37.03
C GLY A 183 -4.88 0.56 -36.11
N THR A 184 -5.36 1.68 -36.59
CA THR A 184 -6.28 2.54 -35.81
C THR A 184 -7.69 2.01 -35.89
N VAL A 185 -8.27 1.68 -34.75
CA VAL A 185 -9.65 1.23 -34.59
C VAL A 185 -10.42 2.19 -33.68
N ARG A 186 -11.74 2.19 -33.79
CA ARG A 186 -12.63 2.82 -32.82
C ARG A 186 -13.26 1.72 -31.97
N LEU A 187 -13.06 1.81 -30.66
CA LEU A 187 -13.75 0.98 -29.68
C LEU A 187 -14.85 1.79 -29.00
N SER A 188 -16.06 1.23 -28.94
CA SER A 188 -17.22 1.85 -28.31
C SER A 188 -17.72 0.97 -27.17
N PHE A 189 -17.84 1.54 -25.97
CA PHE A 189 -18.43 0.93 -24.77
C PHE A 189 -19.82 1.51 -24.61
N GLU A 190 -20.84 0.67 -24.73
CA GLU A 190 -22.24 1.09 -24.66
C GLU A 190 -22.99 0.39 -23.54
N THR A 191 -23.92 1.11 -22.91
CA THR A 191 -24.91 0.54 -21.99
C THR A 191 -26.32 0.91 -22.43
N SER A 192 -27.23 -0.03 -22.33
CA SER A 192 -28.67 0.15 -22.60
C SER A 192 -29.51 -0.65 -21.62
N GLY A 193 -30.81 -0.44 -21.58
CA GLY A 193 -31.73 -1.16 -20.70
C GLY A 193 -32.47 -0.25 -19.71
N GLU A 194 -32.85 -0.79 -18.56
CA GLU A 194 -33.69 -0.12 -17.59
C GLU A 194 -32.99 1.01 -16.83
N ASN A 195 -33.72 2.11 -16.60
CA ASN A 195 -33.30 3.18 -15.73
C ASN A 195 -33.46 2.78 -14.26
N GLY A 196 -32.50 3.14 -13.39
CA GLY A 196 -32.60 2.91 -11.94
C GLY A 196 -31.54 1.97 -11.37
N ALA A 197 -30.63 1.47 -12.22
CA ALA A 197 -29.45 0.73 -11.77
C ALA A 197 -28.17 1.57 -11.96
N PHE A 198 -27.20 1.41 -11.05
CA PHE A 198 -25.86 1.94 -11.22
C PHE A 198 -25.02 0.95 -12.00
N SER A 199 -24.76 1.25 -13.25
CA SER A 199 -23.90 0.43 -14.11
C SER A 199 -22.57 1.12 -14.40
N PHE A 200 -21.53 0.32 -14.61
CA PHE A 200 -20.18 0.82 -14.78
C PHE A 200 -19.28 -0.20 -15.48
N TRP A 201 -18.23 0.33 -16.12
CA TRP A 201 -17.11 -0.45 -16.65
C TRP A 201 -15.93 -0.32 -15.70
N THR A 202 -15.30 -1.41 -15.27
CA THR A 202 -14.12 -1.37 -14.41
C THR A 202 -12.86 -1.65 -15.19
N ASN A 203 -11.82 -0.89 -14.90
CA ASN A 203 -10.47 -1.06 -15.45
C ASN A 203 -10.44 -1.46 -16.95
N PRO A 204 -11.21 -0.81 -17.83
CA PRO A 204 -11.10 -1.13 -19.25
C PRO A 204 -9.70 -0.77 -19.75
N LEU A 205 -8.97 -1.78 -20.28
CA LEU A 205 -7.58 -1.63 -20.70
C LEU A 205 -7.23 -2.54 -21.87
N ILE A 206 -6.26 -2.10 -22.68
CA ILE A 206 -5.64 -2.93 -23.71
C ILE A 206 -4.17 -3.13 -23.35
N TYR A 207 -3.67 -4.34 -23.53
CA TYR A 207 -2.28 -4.70 -23.35
C TYR A 207 -1.81 -5.72 -24.40
N PRO A 208 -0.50 -5.76 -24.72
CA PRO A 208 0.05 -6.75 -25.65
C PRO A 208 -0.08 -8.18 -25.11
N LYS A 209 -0.34 -9.13 -26.00
CA LYS A 209 -0.52 -10.54 -25.65
C LYS A 209 0.80 -11.23 -25.27
N GLU A 210 1.89 -10.86 -25.92
CA GLU A 210 3.22 -11.46 -25.70
C GLU A 210 4.29 -10.37 -25.64
N LYS A 211 5.02 -10.26 -24.53
CA LYS A 211 6.26 -9.44 -24.41
C LYS A 211 7.13 -9.86 -23.24
N SER A 212 8.36 -9.33 -23.21
CA SER A 212 9.21 -9.39 -22.02
C SER A 212 8.50 -8.70 -20.86
N LEU A 213 8.15 -9.47 -19.85
CA LEU A 213 7.40 -8.99 -18.70
C LEU A 213 8.36 -8.47 -17.63
N SER A 214 7.95 -7.38 -16.99
CA SER A 214 8.57 -6.83 -15.80
C SER A 214 7.56 -6.85 -14.66
N GLN A 215 7.86 -7.60 -13.62
CA GLN A 215 6.94 -7.82 -12.52
C GLN A 215 7.61 -7.45 -11.20
N ILE A 216 6.89 -6.73 -10.35
CA ILE A 216 7.39 -6.24 -9.07
C ILE A 216 6.41 -6.66 -7.99
N ILE A 217 6.92 -7.31 -6.94
CA ILE A 217 6.15 -7.68 -5.75
C ILE A 217 6.83 -7.04 -4.54
N LEU A 218 6.11 -6.16 -3.84
CA LEU A 218 6.53 -5.58 -2.56
C LEU A 218 5.70 -6.23 -1.45
N ILE A 219 6.37 -6.92 -0.53
CA ILE A 219 5.76 -7.62 0.61
C ILE A 219 6.16 -6.87 1.88
N SER A 220 5.17 -6.36 2.62
CA SER A 220 5.33 -5.77 3.94
C SER A 220 4.60 -6.62 4.97
N ILE A 221 5.35 -7.18 5.91
CA ILE A 221 4.82 -7.97 7.02
C ILE A 221 4.82 -7.09 8.26
N ASP A 222 3.65 -6.79 8.79
CA ASP A 222 3.47 -5.87 9.91
C ASP A 222 4.20 -6.35 11.17
N THR A 223 4.85 -5.45 11.89
CA THR A 223 5.61 -5.68 13.13
C THR A 223 6.74 -6.71 13.05
N LEU A 224 7.18 -7.14 11.86
CA LEU A 224 8.19 -8.20 11.75
C LEU A 224 9.59 -7.69 12.07
N ARG A 225 10.15 -8.16 13.17
CA ARG A 225 11.53 -7.89 13.60
C ARG A 225 12.54 -8.67 12.77
N ALA A 226 13.62 -8.00 12.36
CA ALA A 226 14.72 -8.66 11.65
C ALA A 226 15.40 -9.73 12.52
N ASP A 227 15.63 -9.45 13.80
CA ASP A 227 16.34 -10.33 14.73
C ASP A 227 15.54 -11.58 15.16
N HIS A 228 14.32 -11.78 14.65
CA HIS A 228 13.52 -13.00 14.79
C HIS A 228 13.54 -13.89 13.53
N LEU A 229 14.41 -13.60 12.54
CA LEU A 229 14.57 -14.37 11.31
C LEU A 229 15.92 -15.09 11.25
N GLY A 230 15.95 -16.34 10.77
CA GLY A 230 17.16 -17.17 10.68
C GLY A 230 18.27 -16.51 9.89
N VAL A 231 17.97 -15.90 8.73
CA VAL A 231 18.94 -15.18 7.90
C VAL A 231 19.60 -13.97 8.60
N TYR A 232 18.98 -13.40 9.62
CA TYR A 232 19.54 -12.35 10.48
C TYR A 232 20.19 -12.89 11.77
N GLY A 233 20.28 -14.22 11.92
CA GLY A 233 21.00 -14.87 13.02
C GLY A 233 20.11 -15.36 14.19
N TYR A 234 18.79 -15.40 14.02
CA TYR A 234 17.91 -15.98 15.04
C TYR A 234 18.09 -17.49 15.13
N GLU A 235 18.22 -18.01 16.35
CA GLU A 235 18.51 -19.44 16.55
C GLU A 235 17.30 -20.35 16.32
N ARG A 236 16.08 -19.81 16.46
CA ARG A 236 14.85 -20.58 16.25
C ARG A 236 14.48 -20.64 14.78
N GLU A 237 13.95 -21.76 14.37
CA GLU A 237 13.53 -22.00 12.98
C GLU A 237 12.16 -21.37 12.70
N THR A 238 12.10 -20.03 12.72
CA THR A 238 10.88 -19.23 12.49
C THR A 238 10.60 -18.95 11.02
N SER A 239 11.62 -18.98 10.14
CA SER A 239 11.55 -18.37 8.80
C SER A 239 12.23 -19.17 7.68
N PRO A 240 12.09 -20.51 7.57
CA PRO A 240 12.85 -21.31 6.60
C PRO A 240 12.60 -20.95 5.13
N ASN A 241 11.40 -20.49 4.76
CA ASN A 241 11.12 -20.06 3.39
C ASN A 241 11.67 -18.65 3.10
N ILE A 242 11.61 -17.74 4.08
CA ILE A 242 12.24 -16.42 3.99
C ILE A 242 13.76 -16.58 3.91
N ASP A 243 14.36 -17.48 4.69
CA ASP A 243 15.79 -17.78 4.64
C ASP A 243 16.21 -18.36 3.27
N SER A 244 15.34 -19.20 2.69
CA SER A 244 15.54 -19.70 1.33
C SER A 244 15.41 -18.60 0.27
N LEU A 245 14.48 -17.66 0.44
CA LEU A 245 14.36 -16.50 -0.44
C LEU A 245 15.58 -15.57 -0.31
N ALA A 246 16.13 -15.43 0.90
CA ALA A 246 17.33 -14.63 1.14
C ALA A 246 18.55 -15.17 0.38
N ALA A 247 18.69 -16.49 0.24
CA ALA A 247 19.74 -17.10 -0.56
C ALA A 247 19.66 -16.73 -2.05
N GLU A 248 18.47 -16.37 -2.54
CA GLU A 248 18.21 -15.92 -3.92
C GLU A 248 18.16 -14.38 -4.06
N SER A 249 18.50 -13.64 -2.98
CA SER A 249 18.32 -12.19 -2.87
C SER A 249 19.61 -11.47 -2.50
N ALA A 250 19.60 -10.15 -2.67
CA ALA A 250 20.48 -9.25 -1.95
C ALA A 250 19.87 -8.96 -0.57
N MET A 251 20.66 -9.14 0.49
CA MET A 251 20.27 -8.90 1.88
C MET A 251 20.84 -7.59 2.39
N PHE A 252 20.02 -6.79 3.07
CA PHE A 252 20.44 -5.57 3.76
C PHE A 252 20.38 -5.79 5.27
N ALA A 253 21.53 -5.71 5.94
CA ALA A 253 21.66 -6.12 7.34
C ALA A 253 21.14 -5.07 8.35
N ASN A 254 21.12 -3.79 7.98
CA ASN A 254 20.78 -2.68 8.88
C ASN A 254 19.80 -1.72 8.20
N VAL A 255 18.52 -2.05 8.28
CA VAL A 255 17.44 -1.28 7.65
C VAL A 255 16.55 -0.65 8.71
N TYR A 256 16.28 0.64 8.57
CA TYR A 256 15.50 1.39 9.54
C TYR A 256 14.18 1.89 8.98
N ALA A 257 13.11 1.63 9.72
CA ALA A 257 11.79 2.19 9.47
C ALA A 257 11.78 3.70 9.75
N SER A 258 10.96 4.45 9.02
CA SER A 258 10.82 5.90 9.24
C SER A 258 9.93 6.24 10.43
N SER A 259 9.13 5.30 10.90
CA SER A 259 8.25 5.44 12.07
C SER A 259 8.02 4.08 12.72
N PRO A 260 7.81 4.02 14.05
CA PRO A 260 7.57 2.77 14.75
C PRO A 260 6.10 2.34 14.73
N TRP A 261 5.31 2.75 13.72
CA TRP A 261 3.91 2.37 13.62
C TRP A 261 3.36 2.39 12.19
N THR A 262 2.34 1.58 11.96
CA THR A 262 1.84 1.13 10.66
C THR A 262 1.53 2.25 9.66
N LEU A 263 0.66 3.22 10.00
CA LEU A 263 0.19 4.24 9.06
C LEU A 263 1.35 5.09 8.55
N SER A 264 2.11 5.70 9.47
CA SER A 264 3.19 6.61 9.11
C SER A 264 4.32 5.92 8.36
N SER A 265 4.69 4.69 8.78
CA SER A 265 5.74 3.92 8.12
C SER A 265 5.37 3.47 6.71
N HIS A 266 4.12 3.03 6.49
CA HIS A 266 3.66 2.66 5.14
C HIS A 266 3.53 3.88 4.20
N VAL A 267 3.15 5.06 4.72
CA VAL A 267 3.21 6.29 3.92
C VAL A 267 4.65 6.55 3.49
N SER A 268 5.62 6.44 4.39
CA SER A 268 7.05 6.60 4.05
C SER A 268 7.51 5.55 3.03
N LEU A 269 7.15 4.28 3.24
CA LEU A 269 7.51 3.17 2.35
C LEU A 269 7.02 3.38 0.92
N LEU A 270 5.77 3.84 0.74
CA LEU A 270 5.15 3.96 -0.57
C LEU A 270 5.39 5.32 -1.25
N THR A 271 5.83 6.35 -0.52
CA THR A 271 6.13 7.68 -1.08
C THR A 271 7.61 8.01 -1.14
N ALA A 272 8.48 7.20 -0.50
CA ALA A 272 9.90 7.47 -0.29
C ALA A 272 10.19 8.78 0.45
N LEU A 273 9.24 9.23 1.28
CA LEU A 273 9.38 10.43 2.10
C LEU A 273 9.41 10.07 3.60
N ASN A 274 10.26 10.74 4.36
CA ASN A 274 10.23 10.63 5.81
C ASN A 274 8.98 11.32 6.38
N SER A 275 8.57 10.92 7.58
CA SER A 275 7.39 11.43 8.27
C SER A 275 7.41 12.96 8.42
N VAL A 276 8.58 13.56 8.57
CA VAL A 276 8.74 15.03 8.63
C VAL A 276 8.28 15.75 7.35
N ASN A 277 8.28 15.09 6.20
CA ASN A 277 7.85 15.65 4.93
C ASN A 277 6.39 15.32 4.61
N HIS A 278 5.94 14.06 4.78
CA HIS A 278 4.54 13.70 4.51
C HIS A 278 3.56 14.07 5.63
N GLN A 279 4.01 14.27 6.88
CA GLN A 279 3.26 14.75 8.05
C GLN A 279 2.06 13.89 8.49
N VAL A 280 1.96 12.66 8.04
CA VAL A 280 0.91 11.73 8.49
C VAL A 280 1.37 11.02 9.74
N TYR A 281 0.85 11.43 10.89
CA TYR A 281 1.28 10.97 12.22
C TYR A 281 0.14 10.41 13.06
N GLN A 282 -1.08 10.92 12.91
CA GLN A 282 -2.19 10.58 13.79
C GLN A 282 -3.13 9.54 13.15
N ASP A 283 -3.85 8.82 13.99
CA ASP A 283 -4.77 7.74 13.63
C ASP A 283 -5.98 8.18 12.75
N ASN A 284 -6.22 9.48 12.67
CA ASN A 284 -7.27 10.09 11.84
C ASN A 284 -6.72 10.93 10.67
N GLU A 285 -5.42 10.89 10.41
CA GLU A 285 -4.80 11.59 9.30
C GLU A 285 -4.68 10.69 8.07
N LYS A 286 -4.78 11.27 6.88
CA LYS A 286 -4.56 10.60 5.61
C LYS A 286 -3.57 11.36 4.75
N MET A 287 -2.99 10.70 3.77
CA MET A 287 -2.08 11.29 2.80
C MET A 287 -2.68 12.54 2.15
N ASP A 288 -1.84 13.56 1.99
CA ASP A 288 -2.12 14.71 1.14
C ASP A 288 -2.29 14.21 -0.30
N PRO A 289 -3.35 14.62 -1.05
CA PRO A 289 -3.56 14.20 -2.43
C PRO A 289 -2.41 14.55 -3.40
N ASP A 290 -1.55 15.49 -3.02
CA ASP A 290 -0.37 15.87 -3.82
C ASP A 290 0.86 14.97 -3.54
N LEU A 291 0.77 14.00 -2.63
CA LEU A 291 1.80 13.00 -2.43
C LEU A 291 1.71 11.95 -3.55
N VAL A 292 2.83 11.69 -4.21
CA VAL A 292 2.90 10.70 -5.28
C VAL A 292 3.40 9.38 -4.71
N THR A 293 2.61 8.33 -4.89
CA THR A 293 2.93 6.97 -4.40
C THR A 293 3.72 6.16 -5.43
N ALA A 294 4.38 5.10 -4.99
CA ALA A 294 5.02 4.12 -5.88
C ALA A 294 4.05 3.57 -6.94
N ALA A 295 2.79 3.35 -6.55
CA ALA A 295 1.76 2.87 -7.48
C ALA A 295 1.46 3.89 -8.57
N GLU A 296 1.36 5.19 -8.24
CA GLU A 296 1.17 6.25 -9.24
C GLU A 296 2.37 6.38 -10.18
N MET A 297 3.59 6.32 -9.64
CA MET A 297 4.83 6.38 -10.44
C MET A 297 4.94 5.20 -11.42
N LEU A 298 4.62 4.00 -10.96
CA LEU A 298 4.67 2.79 -11.79
C LEU A 298 3.50 2.72 -12.78
N ARG A 299 2.32 3.18 -12.37
CA ARG A 299 1.13 3.20 -13.20
C ARG A 299 1.30 4.06 -14.46
N VAL A 300 1.94 5.23 -14.34
CA VAL A 300 2.24 6.10 -15.51
C VAL A 300 3.37 5.52 -16.38
N ASN A 301 4.07 4.49 -15.91
CA ASN A 301 5.09 3.74 -16.64
C ASN A 301 4.61 2.34 -17.06
N ASP A 302 3.32 2.20 -17.34
CA ASP A 302 2.68 1.03 -17.95
C ASP A 302 2.61 -0.23 -17.05
N TYR A 303 2.71 -0.07 -15.70
CA TYR A 303 2.47 -1.17 -14.78
C TYR A 303 0.99 -1.23 -14.35
N PHE A 304 0.41 -2.42 -14.34
CA PHE A 304 -0.87 -2.68 -13.70
C PHE A 304 -0.66 -2.80 -12.20
N CYS A 305 -1.14 -1.83 -11.44
CA CYS A 305 -0.86 -1.72 -10.02
C CYS A 305 -1.99 -2.32 -9.19
N SER A 306 -1.68 -3.32 -8.37
CA SER A 306 -2.65 -3.94 -7.45
C SER A 306 -2.10 -4.05 -6.04
N ALA A 307 -3.00 -4.03 -5.05
CA ALA A 307 -2.66 -4.25 -3.66
C ALA A 307 -3.59 -5.25 -2.99
N PHE A 308 -3.03 -6.07 -2.09
CA PHE A 308 -3.75 -6.94 -1.16
C PHE A 308 -3.29 -6.60 0.24
N THR A 309 -4.17 -6.00 1.04
CA THR A 309 -3.82 -5.50 2.36
C THR A 309 -4.69 -6.09 3.45
N GLY A 310 -4.17 -6.05 4.66
CA GLY A 310 -4.91 -6.38 5.87
C GLY A 310 -5.98 -5.34 6.24
N GLY A 311 -6.14 -4.24 5.49
CA GLY A 311 -6.99 -3.12 5.88
C GLY A 311 -6.39 -2.34 7.05
N GLY A 312 -7.17 -2.03 8.10
CA GLY A 312 -6.68 -1.29 9.26
C GLY A 312 -6.05 0.05 8.88
N PHE A 313 -4.84 0.30 9.35
CA PHE A 313 -4.09 1.52 9.01
C PHE A 313 -3.43 1.50 7.63
N VAL A 314 -3.60 0.42 6.85
CA VAL A 314 -3.25 0.34 5.44
C VAL A 314 -4.52 0.31 4.58
N SER A 315 -5.57 0.98 5.02
CA SER A 315 -6.85 1.06 4.33
C SER A 315 -6.88 2.21 3.31
N SER A 316 -7.70 2.06 2.27
CA SER A 316 -7.93 3.07 1.22
C SER A 316 -8.38 4.42 1.77
N VAL A 317 -9.04 4.44 2.93
CA VAL A 317 -9.51 5.68 3.58
C VAL A 317 -8.37 6.63 3.94
N PHE A 318 -7.15 6.11 4.13
CA PHE A 318 -5.95 6.87 4.41
C PHE A 318 -5.21 7.34 3.14
N GLY A 319 -5.75 7.03 1.94
CA GLY A 319 -5.18 7.41 0.65
C GLY A 319 -4.34 6.32 -0.02
N PHE A 320 -4.12 5.17 0.61
CA PHE A 320 -3.25 4.10 0.07
C PHE A 320 -3.72 3.51 -1.26
N ALA A 321 -5.01 3.61 -1.57
CA ALA A 321 -5.53 3.11 -2.84
C ALA A 321 -5.18 3.99 -4.06
N ASP A 322 -4.58 5.18 -3.86
CA ASP A 322 -4.26 6.09 -4.95
C ASP A 322 -3.10 5.53 -5.79
N GLY A 323 -3.26 5.59 -7.12
CA GLY A 323 -2.35 4.96 -8.08
C GLY A 323 -2.65 3.48 -8.38
N PHE A 324 -3.33 2.75 -7.50
CA PHE A 324 -3.68 1.36 -7.78
C PHE A 324 -4.88 1.24 -8.71
N ASP A 325 -4.80 0.32 -9.67
CA ASP A 325 -5.91 -0.09 -10.54
C ASP A 325 -6.91 -0.97 -9.76
N SER A 326 -6.42 -1.74 -8.78
CA SER A 326 -7.20 -2.61 -7.90
C SER A 326 -6.59 -2.58 -6.49
N TYR A 327 -7.40 -2.34 -5.48
CA TYR A 327 -6.96 -2.28 -4.08
C TYR A 327 -7.87 -3.12 -3.21
N TYR A 328 -7.38 -4.28 -2.77
CA TYR A 328 -8.14 -5.24 -1.98
C TYR A 328 -7.83 -5.06 -0.49
N GLU A 329 -8.89 -4.95 0.33
CA GLU A 329 -8.81 -4.77 1.77
C GLU A 329 -9.49 -5.93 2.51
N ARG A 330 -8.75 -6.59 3.38
CA ARG A 330 -9.34 -7.58 4.28
C ARG A 330 -9.81 -6.90 5.57
N THR A 331 -11.11 -6.83 5.74
CA THR A 331 -11.74 -6.16 6.89
C THR A 331 -12.45 -7.12 7.86
N ASP A 332 -12.31 -8.44 7.69
CA ASP A 332 -12.98 -9.44 8.53
C ASP A 332 -12.24 -9.65 9.85
N GLU A 333 -12.82 -9.26 10.95
CA GLU A 333 -12.32 -9.49 12.31
C GLU A 333 -12.12 -10.98 12.65
N VAL A 334 -12.97 -11.84 12.11
CA VAL A 334 -13.04 -13.28 12.48
C VAL A 334 -11.88 -14.10 11.92
N LEU A 335 -11.07 -13.53 11.00
CA LEU A 335 -10.08 -14.28 10.24
C LEU A 335 -8.66 -13.74 10.39
N LEU A 336 -8.39 -12.91 11.41
CA LEU A 336 -7.03 -12.39 11.68
C LEU A 336 -6.04 -13.52 11.96
N ASP A 337 -6.49 -14.59 12.60
CA ASP A 337 -5.70 -15.79 12.88
C ASP A 337 -5.22 -16.54 11.62
N LYS A 338 -5.82 -16.26 10.45
CA LYS A 338 -5.51 -16.88 9.15
C LYS A 338 -5.18 -15.87 8.07
N ALA A 339 -4.81 -14.65 8.44
CA ALA A 339 -4.60 -13.57 7.48
C ALA A 339 -3.58 -13.94 6.40
N ALA A 340 -2.46 -14.56 6.76
CA ALA A 340 -1.40 -14.98 5.82
C ALA A 340 -1.91 -15.97 4.77
N GLU A 341 -2.60 -17.05 5.20
CA GLU A 341 -3.16 -18.09 4.29
C GLU A 341 -4.20 -17.50 3.33
N LEU A 342 -5.07 -16.64 3.85
CA LEU A 342 -6.13 -16.03 3.05
C LEU A 342 -5.57 -14.99 2.07
N THR A 343 -4.54 -14.25 2.47
CA THR A 343 -3.83 -13.31 1.61
C THR A 343 -3.16 -14.05 0.45
N PHE A 344 -2.44 -15.15 0.74
CA PHE A 344 -1.87 -15.99 -0.32
C PHE A 344 -2.93 -16.50 -1.30
N ARG A 345 -4.06 -17.01 -0.79
CA ARG A 345 -5.13 -17.54 -1.65
C ARG A 345 -5.65 -16.49 -2.64
N ASP A 346 -5.86 -15.27 -2.17
CA ASP A 346 -6.42 -14.19 -2.98
C ASP A 346 -5.36 -13.65 -3.96
N VAL A 347 -4.12 -13.47 -3.52
CA VAL A 347 -2.95 -13.11 -4.34
C VAL A 347 -2.69 -14.17 -5.43
N ALA A 348 -2.77 -15.45 -5.09
CA ALA A 348 -2.51 -16.54 -6.03
C ALA A 348 -3.50 -16.53 -7.20
N ARG A 349 -4.79 -16.29 -6.94
CA ARG A 349 -5.83 -16.14 -7.98
C ARG A 349 -5.58 -14.93 -8.86
N TRP A 350 -5.17 -13.82 -8.23
CA TRP A 350 -4.87 -12.60 -8.95
C TRP A 350 -3.67 -12.77 -9.88
N ILE A 351 -2.58 -13.43 -9.43
CA ILE A 351 -1.41 -13.73 -10.27
C ILE A 351 -1.81 -14.59 -11.46
N ASP A 352 -2.67 -15.63 -11.29
CA ASP A 352 -3.15 -16.47 -12.39
C ASP A 352 -3.80 -15.63 -13.50
N SER A 353 -4.59 -14.63 -13.13
CA SER A 353 -5.30 -13.76 -14.06
C SER A 353 -4.43 -12.67 -14.68
N ASN A 354 -3.30 -12.30 -14.03
CA ASN A 354 -2.49 -11.14 -14.43
C ASN A 354 -1.05 -11.48 -14.85
N LYS A 355 -0.72 -12.77 -14.97
CA LYS A 355 0.64 -13.25 -15.29
C LYS A 355 1.24 -12.70 -16.59
N ASN A 356 0.40 -12.23 -17.51
CA ASN A 356 0.80 -11.70 -18.81
C ASN A 356 0.89 -10.16 -18.83
N LYS A 357 0.85 -9.51 -17.68
CA LYS A 357 0.96 -8.05 -17.53
C LYS A 357 2.27 -7.66 -16.86
N ASN A 358 2.79 -6.49 -17.20
CA ASN A 358 3.68 -5.81 -16.28
C ASN A 358 2.85 -5.40 -15.06
N TYR A 359 3.28 -5.77 -13.87
CA TYR A 359 2.52 -5.38 -12.69
C TYR A 359 3.42 -4.96 -11.52
N PHE A 360 2.85 -4.10 -10.70
CA PHE A 360 3.29 -3.82 -9.35
C PHE A 360 2.25 -4.37 -8.38
N LEU A 361 2.66 -5.31 -7.56
CA LEU A 361 1.81 -5.97 -6.57
C LEU A 361 2.31 -5.65 -5.17
N PHE A 362 1.51 -4.90 -4.40
CA PHE A 362 1.76 -4.66 -2.98
C PHE A 362 0.99 -5.65 -2.14
N ILE A 363 1.69 -6.37 -1.27
CA ILE A 363 1.12 -7.37 -0.35
C ILE A 363 1.42 -6.93 1.08
N HIS A 364 0.36 -6.78 1.89
CA HIS A 364 0.48 -6.49 3.30
C HIS A 364 -0.38 -7.44 4.13
N THR A 365 0.15 -7.91 5.24
CA THR A 365 -0.60 -8.68 6.25
C THR A 365 -0.26 -8.21 7.64
N TYR A 366 -1.27 -8.18 8.52
CA TYR A 366 -1.08 -7.91 9.94
C TYR A 366 -0.46 -9.11 10.71
N GLN A 367 -0.34 -10.27 10.13
CA GLN A 367 0.36 -11.35 10.78
C GLN A 367 1.88 -11.14 10.61
N PRO A 368 2.67 -10.95 11.70
CA PRO A 368 2.49 -11.42 13.09
C PRO A 368 2.07 -10.36 14.13
N HIS A 369 1.38 -9.29 13.80
CA HIS A 369 0.89 -8.28 14.76
C HIS A 369 -0.04 -8.88 15.84
N ASP A 370 -0.04 -8.31 17.08
CA ASP A 370 -1.05 -8.66 18.11
C ASP A 370 -2.50 -8.52 17.56
N PRO A 371 -3.41 -9.47 17.85
CA PRO A 371 -3.33 -10.61 18.75
C PRO A 371 -2.59 -11.83 18.16
N TYR A 372 -1.74 -12.46 18.96
CA TYR A 372 -1.03 -13.68 18.57
C TYR A 372 -1.94 -14.90 18.77
N ALA A 373 -2.48 -15.42 17.69
CA ALA A 373 -3.55 -16.43 17.70
C ALA A 373 -3.51 -17.39 16.51
N CYS A 374 -2.37 -17.56 15.84
CA CYS A 374 -2.26 -18.42 14.65
C CYS A 374 -2.80 -19.84 14.92
N PRO A 375 -3.30 -20.54 13.89
CA PRO A 375 -3.91 -21.86 14.05
C PRO A 375 -2.94 -22.94 14.50
N ALA A 376 -3.49 -24.03 15.04
CA ALA A 376 -2.71 -25.25 15.25
C ALA A 376 -2.17 -25.77 13.90
N PRO A 377 -0.97 -26.40 13.85
CA PRO A 377 -0.12 -26.72 15.00
C PRO A 377 0.77 -25.57 15.47
N TYR A 378 0.84 -24.44 14.77
CA TYR A 378 1.81 -23.34 14.98
C TYR A 378 1.69 -22.74 16.38
N LYS A 379 0.49 -22.40 16.81
CA LYS A 379 0.22 -21.68 18.08
C LYS A 379 0.86 -22.29 19.35
N THR A 380 1.35 -23.50 19.28
CA THR A 380 2.04 -24.17 20.41
C THR A 380 3.46 -24.60 20.04
N MET A 381 3.94 -24.28 18.86
CA MET A 381 5.18 -24.83 18.30
C MET A 381 6.42 -24.48 19.15
N PHE A 382 6.49 -23.27 19.65
CA PHE A 382 7.63 -22.77 20.43
C PHE A 382 7.35 -22.71 21.92
N LEU A 383 6.10 -22.87 22.35
CA LEU A 383 5.74 -22.90 23.77
C LEU A 383 6.35 -24.11 24.49
N SER A 384 6.76 -23.93 25.74
CA SER A 384 7.19 -25.04 26.56
C SER A 384 6.04 -26.02 26.80
N GLU A 385 6.34 -27.32 27.00
CA GLU A 385 5.33 -28.37 27.29
C GLU A 385 4.47 -28.05 28.52
N LYS A 386 4.96 -27.23 29.45
CA LYS A 386 4.25 -26.83 30.68
C LYS A 386 3.37 -25.59 30.47
N SER A 387 3.53 -24.91 29.37
CA SER A 387 2.74 -23.69 29.07
C SER A 387 1.28 -24.06 28.85
N LYS A 388 0.39 -23.26 29.40
CA LYS A 388 -1.06 -23.33 29.16
C LYS A 388 -1.52 -22.29 28.16
N TRP A 389 -0.58 -21.51 27.60
CA TRP A 389 -0.87 -20.49 26.63
C TRP A 389 -1.16 -21.11 25.26
N SER A 390 -1.99 -20.47 24.48
CA SER A 390 -2.30 -20.88 23.10
C SER A 390 -2.63 -19.71 22.20
N HIS A 391 -2.82 -18.54 22.77
CA HIS A 391 -3.10 -17.27 22.10
C HIS A 391 -3.04 -16.15 23.13
N ILE A 392 -2.84 -14.93 22.66
CA ILE A 392 -2.92 -13.74 23.48
C ILE A 392 -3.39 -12.55 22.65
N ASN A 393 -4.20 -11.69 23.25
CA ASN A 393 -4.32 -10.29 22.89
C ASN A 393 -3.53 -9.51 23.94
N LEU A 394 -2.34 -9.05 23.56
CA LEU A 394 -1.36 -8.44 24.46
C LEU A 394 -1.94 -7.19 25.12
N ASN A 395 -2.57 -6.31 24.34
CA ASN A 395 -3.18 -5.09 24.86
C ASN A 395 -4.22 -5.38 25.95
N SER A 396 -5.09 -6.38 25.74
CA SER A 396 -6.07 -6.82 26.75
C SER A 396 -5.42 -7.45 27.96
N TYR A 397 -4.38 -8.25 27.77
CA TYR A 397 -3.64 -8.93 28.85
C TYR A 397 -2.90 -7.94 29.76
N LEU A 398 -2.30 -6.91 29.18
CA LEU A 398 -1.68 -5.83 29.94
C LEU A 398 -2.71 -5.02 30.74
N GLY A 399 -3.94 -4.89 30.24
CA GLY A 399 -5.01 -4.09 30.83
C GLY A 399 -5.29 -2.78 30.09
N GLY A 400 -4.96 -2.75 28.80
CA GLY A 400 -5.17 -1.65 27.87
C GLY A 400 -3.90 -0.84 27.57
N LYS A 401 -3.96 0.01 26.57
CA LYS A 401 -2.82 0.82 26.08
C LYS A 401 -2.16 1.74 27.11
N ASN A 402 -2.80 2.02 28.23
CA ASN A 402 -2.20 2.76 29.36
C ASN A 402 -1.39 1.87 30.31
N ALA A 403 -1.26 0.60 30.02
CA ALA A 403 -0.53 -0.38 30.80
C ALA A 403 0.68 -0.97 30.06
N ILE A 404 1.11 -0.39 28.94
CA ILE A 404 2.24 -0.85 28.13
C ILE A 404 3.57 -0.91 28.87
N PHE A 405 3.73 -0.22 30.01
CA PHE A 405 4.92 -0.27 30.85
C PHE A 405 4.79 -1.25 32.03
N LYS A 406 3.79 -2.11 32.00
CA LYS A 406 3.59 -3.13 33.03
C LYS A 406 4.66 -4.21 32.97
N LYS A 407 5.46 -4.37 34.03
CA LYS A 407 6.39 -5.48 34.14
C LYS A 407 5.64 -6.79 34.31
N LEU A 408 5.94 -7.76 33.47
CA LEU A 408 5.41 -9.11 33.55
C LEU A 408 6.46 -10.07 34.14
N PRO A 409 6.04 -11.25 34.67
CA PRO A 409 6.94 -12.36 34.96
C PRO A 409 7.72 -12.78 33.70
N GLU A 410 8.96 -13.24 33.87
CA GLU A 410 9.81 -13.66 32.75
C GLU A 410 9.19 -14.81 31.94
N ASP A 411 8.53 -15.77 32.60
CA ASP A 411 7.82 -16.85 31.93
C ASP A 411 6.69 -16.34 31.02
N ASP A 412 5.97 -15.29 31.45
CA ASP A 412 4.91 -14.67 30.63
C ASP A 412 5.51 -13.93 29.44
N ARG A 413 6.61 -13.19 29.66
CA ARG A 413 7.35 -12.52 28.59
C ARG A 413 7.82 -13.53 27.55
N GLN A 414 8.42 -14.65 27.99
CA GLN A 414 8.86 -15.69 27.08
C GLN A 414 7.69 -16.35 26.31
N ASN A 415 6.56 -16.61 26.96
CA ASN A 415 5.38 -17.14 26.27
C ASN A 415 4.83 -16.16 25.20
N ILE A 416 4.91 -14.84 25.42
CA ILE A 416 4.51 -13.83 24.43
C ILE A 416 5.43 -13.91 23.21
N ILE A 417 6.75 -13.98 23.43
CA ILE A 417 7.75 -14.13 22.37
C ILE A 417 7.54 -15.45 21.61
N ASP A 418 7.26 -16.55 22.33
CA ASP A 418 7.01 -17.86 21.71
C ASP A 418 5.77 -17.84 20.79
N LEU A 419 4.73 -17.10 21.17
CA LEU A 419 3.53 -16.92 20.34
C LEU A 419 3.81 -16.02 19.13
N TYR A 420 4.58 -14.95 19.29
CA TYR A 420 5.02 -14.11 18.18
C TYR A 420 5.88 -14.88 17.15
N ASP A 421 6.82 -15.71 17.63
CA ASP A 421 7.61 -16.60 16.77
C ASP A 421 6.73 -17.58 15.99
N ALA A 422 5.65 -18.05 16.62
CA ALA A 422 4.68 -18.93 15.97
C ALA A 422 3.91 -18.22 14.84
N GLU A 423 3.59 -16.93 15.02
CA GLU A 423 2.98 -16.11 13.97
C GLU A 423 3.94 -15.91 12.78
N ILE A 424 5.23 -15.68 13.05
CA ILE A 424 6.25 -15.58 12.00
C ILE A 424 6.32 -16.90 11.20
N ARG A 425 6.41 -18.04 11.91
CA ARG A 425 6.46 -19.36 11.28
C ARG A 425 5.22 -19.64 10.44
N TYR A 426 4.06 -19.28 10.93
CA TYR A 426 2.81 -19.41 10.19
C TYR A 426 2.80 -18.54 8.92
N THR A 427 3.24 -17.29 9.00
CA THR A 427 3.34 -16.37 7.86
C THR A 427 4.33 -16.88 6.81
N ASP A 428 5.47 -17.37 7.26
CA ASP A 428 6.50 -17.98 6.41
C ASP A 428 5.95 -19.17 5.61
N GLU A 429 5.24 -20.10 6.27
CA GLU A 429 4.71 -21.31 5.63
C GLU A 429 3.40 -21.12 4.88
N LYS A 430 2.59 -20.11 5.21
CA LYS A 430 1.26 -19.93 4.60
C LYS A 430 1.20 -18.81 3.57
N LEU A 431 2.14 -17.88 3.59
CA LEU A 431 2.20 -16.81 2.60
C LEU A 431 3.50 -16.89 1.78
N ILE A 432 4.67 -16.84 2.42
CA ILE A 432 5.93 -16.62 1.70
C ILE A 432 6.33 -17.86 0.90
N GLY A 433 6.39 -19.03 1.53
CA GLY A 433 6.75 -20.29 0.85
C GLY A 433 5.84 -20.58 -0.35
N PRO A 434 4.51 -20.61 -0.17
CA PRO A 434 3.58 -20.86 -1.27
C PRO A 434 3.62 -19.79 -2.38
N LEU A 435 3.87 -18.52 -2.06
CA LEU A 435 4.00 -17.45 -3.06
C LEU A 435 5.25 -17.65 -3.92
N VAL A 436 6.40 -17.90 -3.31
CA VAL A 436 7.66 -18.18 -4.01
C VAL A 436 7.52 -19.43 -4.87
N GLN A 437 6.91 -20.50 -4.34
CA GLN A 437 6.69 -21.74 -5.09
C GLN A 437 5.77 -21.50 -6.30
N LYS A 438 4.67 -20.77 -6.13
CA LYS A 438 3.76 -20.43 -7.23
C LYS A 438 4.47 -19.66 -8.34
N LEU A 439 5.30 -18.68 -8.02
CA LEU A 439 6.06 -17.93 -9.01
C LEU A 439 7.05 -18.84 -9.77
N LYS A 440 7.68 -19.80 -9.07
CA LYS A 440 8.56 -20.82 -9.69
C LYS A 440 7.79 -21.74 -10.61
N ASP A 441 6.64 -22.27 -10.18
CA ASP A 441 5.78 -23.16 -10.97
C ASP A 441 5.27 -22.50 -12.25
N MET A 442 5.10 -21.16 -12.23
CA MET A 442 4.66 -20.37 -13.38
C MET A 442 5.81 -19.83 -14.25
N ALA A 443 7.07 -20.15 -13.92
CA ALA A 443 8.28 -19.60 -14.54
C ALA A 443 8.35 -18.06 -14.52
N LEU A 444 7.77 -17.44 -13.50
CA LEU A 444 7.78 -15.99 -13.26
C LEU A 444 8.89 -15.57 -12.29
N PHE A 445 9.34 -16.46 -11.41
CA PHE A 445 10.25 -16.15 -10.32
C PHE A 445 11.52 -15.43 -10.79
N ASP A 446 12.18 -15.96 -11.82
CA ASP A 446 13.45 -15.40 -12.30
C ASP A 446 13.30 -13.97 -12.83
N LYS A 447 12.16 -13.64 -13.41
CA LYS A 447 11.87 -12.32 -14.02
C LYS A 447 11.25 -11.33 -13.06
N THR A 448 10.77 -11.77 -11.90
CA THR A 448 10.08 -10.93 -10.91
C THR A 448 11.10 -10.30 -9.96
N MET A 449 11.00 -8.99 -9.73
CA MET A 449 11.62 -8.32 -8.59
C MET A 449 10.75 -8.56 -7.36
N ILE A 450 11.31 -9.19 -6.33
CA ILE A 450 10.60 -9.43 -5.05
C ILE A 450 11.31 -8.65 -3.96
N ILE A 451 10.58 -7.76 -3.29
CA ILE A 451 11.04 -7.00 -2.14
C ILE A 451 10.28 -7.51 -0.93
N PHE A 452 11.00 -8.03 0.05
CA PHE A 452 10.46 -8.52 1.31
C PHE A 452 10.96 -7.62 2.43
N THR A 453 10.03 -7.04 3.21
CA THR A 453 10.34 -6.14 4.32
C THR A 453 9.24 -6.17 5.38
N SER A 454 9.41 -5.33 6.40
CA SER A 454 8.40 -4.94 7.39
C SER A 454 8.30 -3.42 7.44
N ASP A 455 7.23 -2.92 7.99
CA ASP A 455 7.03 -1.50 8.22
C ASP A 455 7.69 -1.01 9.52
N HIS A 456 7.66 -1.79 10.59
CA HIS A 456 8.34 -1.57 11.88
C HIS A 456 8.47 -2.89 12.64
N GLY A 457 9.07 -2.83 13.83
CA GLY A 457 9.20 -3.96 14.74
C GLY A 457 8.21 -3.92 15.91
N GLU A 458 8.53 -4.66 16.97
CA GLU A 458 7.69 -4.88 18.15
C GLU A 458 8.57 -4.99 19.41
N GLU A 459 8.28 -4.24 20.46
CA GLU A 459 9.01 -4.31 21.73
C GLU A 459 8.40 -5.34 22.67
N PHE A 460 9.24 -6.22 23.23
CA PHE A 460 8.89 -7.25 24.22
C PHE A 460 9.52 -6.96 25.58
N TYR A 461 9.42 -5.72 26.01
CA TYR A 461 9.93 -5.23 27.29
C TYR A 461 11.46 -5.09 27.37
N GLU A 462 12.17 -4.99 26.24
CA GLU A 462 13.63 -4.78 26.21
C GLU A 462 14.00 -3.42 26.83
N HIS A 463 13.23 -2.37 26.55
CA HIS A 463 13.36 -1.03 27.13
C HIS A 463 12.13 -0.64 27.97
N GLU A 464 11.62 -1.63 28.72
CA GLU A 464 10.54 -1.46 29.69
C GLU A 464 9.17 -1.13 29.07
N GLY A 465 8.99 -1.34 27.75
CA GLY A 465 7.74 -1.17 27.01
C GLY A 465 7.24 -2.44 26.33
N TRP A 466 5.99 -2.43 25.90
CA TRP A 466 5.34 -3.50 25.14
C TRP A 466 4.69 -2.94 23.90
N GLY A 467 4.83 -3.66 22.78
CA GLY A 467 4.20 -3.28 21.54
C GLY A 467 5.03 -2.27 20.75
N HIS A 468 4.38 -1.38 20.06
CA HIS A 468 5.02 -0.42 19.16
C HIS A 468 4.39 0.98 19.24
N GLY A 469 4.91 1.94 18.46
CA GLY A 469 4.38 3.31 18.40
C GLY A 469 4.83 4.23 19.55
N HIS A 470 5.64 3.76 20.49
CA HIS A 470 6.03 4.53 21.67
C HIS A 470 7.54 4.69 21.84
N SER A 471 8.36 3.85 21.21
CA SER A 471 9.81 3.87 21.31
C SER A 471 10.49 3.95 19.93
N LEU A 472 11.78 4.31 19.92
CA LEU A 472 12.60 4.37 18.70
C LEU A 472 13.87 3.53 18.83
N TYR A 473 13.86 2.52 19.69
CA TYR A 473 14.94 1.54 19.78
C TYR A 473 14.89 0.52 18.63
N ASP A 474 15.97 -0.24 18.46
CA ASP A 474 16.14 -1.13 17.31
C ASP A 474 15.04 -2.20 17.21
N GLU A 475 14.51 -2.70 18.33
CA GLU A 475 13.39 -3.64 18.34
C GLU A 475 12.10 -3.08 17.70
N SER A 476 11.95 -1.75 17.67
CA SER A 476 10.81 -1.07 17.03
C SER A 476 11.13 -0.54 15.63
N LEU A 477 12.41 -0.31 15.30
CA LEU A 477 12.80 0.35 14.05
C LEU A 477 13.56 -0.53 13.07
N LYS A 478 14.30 -1.54 13.56
CA LYS A 478 15.15 -2.36 12.70
C LYS A 478 14.36 -3.49 12.07
N VAL A 479 14.18 -3.39 10.76
CA VAL A 479 13.32 -4.29 9.97
C VAL A 479 14.14 -5.12 8.97
N PRO A 480 13.65 -6.29 8.51
CA PRO A 480 14.29 -7.05 7.46
C PRO A 480 14.13 -6.35 6.10
N LEU A 481 15.12 -6.53 5.23
CA LEU A 481 15.00 -6.18 3.80
C LEU A 481 15.77 -7.18 2.95
N LEU A 482 15.03 -7.89 2.11
CA LEU A 482 15.56 -8.78 1.09
C LEU A 482 15.06 -8.29 -0.26
N ILE A 483 15.93 -8.15 -1.24
CA ILE A 483 15.55 -7.79 -2.61
C ILE A 483 16.06 -8.87 -3.57
N LYS A 484 15.15 -9.69 -4.06
CA LYS A 484 15.41 -10.60 -5.16
C LYS A 484 15.24 -9.83 -6.48
N PHE A 485 16.34 -9.58 -7.15
CA PHE A 485 16.35 -8.91 -8.45
C PHE A 485 16.05 -9.89 -9.60
N PRO A 486 15.50 -9.42 -10.73
CA PRO A 486 15.37 -10.23 -11.93
C PRO A 486 16.70 -10.84 -12.38
N ASP A 487 16.64 -11.99 -13.06
CA ASP A 487 17.76 -12.68 -13.68
C ASP A 487 18.93 -12.98 -12.71
N SER A 488 18.61 -13.24 -11.44
CA SER A 488 19.58 -13.51 -10.37
C SER A 488 20.64 -12.42 -10.17
N LYS A 489 20.34 -11.18 -10.59
CA LYS A 489 21.23 -10.04 -10.39
C LYS A 489 21.42 -9.81 -8.88
N TYR A 490 22.67 -9.60 -8.46
CA TYR A 490 23.06 -9.41 -7.06
C TYR A 490 22.76 -10.59 -6.11
N LEU A 491 22.58 -11.79 -6.64
CA LEU A 491 22.36 -13.02 -5.87
C LEU A 491 23.37 -13.17 -4.72
N GLY A 492 22.86 -13.41 -3.51
CA GLY A 492 23.67 -13.64 -2.31
C GLY A 492 24.51 -12.44 -1.84
N SER A 493 24.31 -11.25 -2.41
CA SER A 493 24.97 -10.04 -1.94
C SER A 493 24.49 -9.66 -0.55
N LYS A 494 25.41 -9.20 0.31
CA LYS A 494 25.11 -8.68 1.64
C LYS A 494 25.60 -7.25 1.78
N VAL A 495 24.70 -6.34 2.13
CA VAL A 495 24.98 -4.94 2.41
C VAL A 495 24.91 -4.71 3.92
N GLU A 496 26.05 -4.40 4.54
CA GLU A 496 26.16 -4.15 5.99
C GLU A 496 25.91 -2.68 6.36
N HIS A 497 25.84 -1.80 5.37
CA HIS A 497 25.60 -0.38 5.58
C HIS A 497 24.17 -0.11 6.08
N ILE A 498 24.03 0.96 6.85
CA ILE A 498 22.73 1.47 7.28
C ILE A 498 21.99 2.03 6.07
N VAL A 499 20.74 1.61 5.89
CA VAL A 499 19.79 2.06 4.87
C VAL A 499 18.41 2.27 5.49
N SER A 500 17.46 2.82 4.73
CA SER A 500 16.12 3.11 5.23
C SER A 500 15.03 2.59 4.29
N LEU A 501 13.82 2.39 4.80
CA LEU A 501 12.65 1.99 4.00
C LEU A 501 12.33 2.98 2.88
N VAL A 502 12.64 4.28 3.05
CA VAL A 502 12.44 5.29 2.01
C VAL A 502 13.34 5.07 0.78
N ASP A 503 14.37 4.23 0.88
CA ASP A 503 15.27 3.88 -0.23
C ASP A 503 14.66 2.85 -1.21
N ILE A 504 13.55 2.20 -0.83
CA ILE A 504 12.95 1.10 -1.61
C ILE A 504 12.36 1.61 -2.93
N VAL A 505 11.53 2.65 -2.92
CA VAL A 505 10.91 3.17 -4.15
C VAL A 505 11.95 3.69 -5.15
N PRO A 506 12.95 4.52 -4.75
CA PRO A 506 14.03 4.89 -5.66
C PRO A 506 14.79 3.69 -6.24
N THR A 507 14.94 2.59 -5.47
CA THR A 507 15.58 1.35 -5.95
C THR A 507 14.72 0.63 -6.99
N ILE A 508 13.41 0.60 -6.79
CA ILE A 508 12.46 0.05 -7.78
C ILE A 508 12.56 0.82 -9.10
N LEU A 509 12.48 2.16 -9.05
CA LEU A 509 12.54 3.00 -10.24
C LEU A 509 13.88 2.86 -10.98
N ASP A 510 14.99 2.83 -10.25
CA ASP A 510 16.35 2.63 -10.80
C ASP A 510 16.48 1.25 -11.47
N GLN A 511 16.02 0.16 -10.82
CA GLN A 511 16.04 -1.18 -11.41
C GLN A 511 15.19 -1.28 -12.69
N MET A 512 14.08 -0.53 -12.75
CA MET A 512 13.16 -0.54 -13.88
C MET A 512 13.50 0.48 -14.97
N ASP A 513 14.64 1.19 -14.85
CA ASP A 513 15.08 2.26 -15.76
C ASP A 513 14.01 3.36 -15.95
N ILE A 514 13.31 3.69 -14.85
CA ILE A 514 12.28 4.73 -14.82
C ILE A 514 12.91 6.04 -14.35
N ASP A 515 12.70 7.12 -15.13
CA ASP A 515 13.18 8.45 -14.75
C ASP A 515 12.53 8.91 -13.44
N SER A 516 13.35 9.04 -12.41
CA SER A 516 12.95 9.50 -11.08
C SER A 516 13.02 11.03 -10.91
N SER A 517 13.56 11.75 -11.88
CA SER A 517 13.78 13.21 -11.80
C SER A 517 12.52 14.05 -11.59
N PRO A 518 11.30 13.63 -12.02
CA PRO A 518 10.07 14.36 -11.73
C PRO A 518 9.60 14.30 -10.28
N TYR A 519 10.17 13.41 -9.47
CA TYR A 519 9.70 13.11 -8.12
C TYR A 519 10.67 13.61 -7.06
N GLU A 520 10.14 13.96 -5.88
CA GLU A 520 10.95 14.34 -4.71
C GLU A 520 11.00 13.17 -3.74
N PHE A 521 12.20 12.71 -3.38
CA PHE A 521 12.43 11.65 -2.43
C PHE A 521 13.37 12.09 -1.30
N ASP A 522 13.20 11.52 -0.11
CA ASP A 522 14.20 11.55 0.95
C ASP A 522 15.16 10.34 0.83
N GLY A 523 14.69 9.26 0.19
CA GLY A 523 15.47 8.06 -0.09
C GLY A 523 16.28 8.13 -1.37
N LEU A 524 17.20 7.18 -1.51
CA LEU A 524 18.08 7.02 -2.68
C LEU A 524 18.16 5.54 -3.06
N SER A 525 18.39 5.23 -4.35
CA SER A 525 18.57 3.86 -4.81
C SER A 525 19.64 3.10 -4.01
N LEU A 526 19.36 1.83 -3.72
CA LEU A 526 20.27 0.91 -3.03
C LEU A 526 21.22 0.19 -4.01
N ILE A 527 20.99 0.30 -5.32
CA ILE A 527 21.83 -0.34 -6.34
C ILE A 527 23.30 0.08 -6.25
N PRO A 528 23.65 1.35 -5.97
CA PRO A 528 25.04 1.76 -5.80
C PRO A 528 25.81 1.00 -4.72
N PHE A 529 25.15 0.54 -3.63
CA PHE A 529 25.79 -0.32 -2.63
C PHE A 529 26.12 -1.71 -3.20
N LEU A 530 25.17 -2.29 -3.93
CA LEU A 530 25.32 -3.60 -4.56
C LEU A 530 26.41 -3.61 -5.64
N GLU A 531 26.62 -2.47 -6.29
CA GLU A 531 27.68 -2.26 -7.28
C GLU A 531 29.03 -1.83 -6.68
N GLY A 532 29.10 -1.67 -5.34
CA GLY A 532 30.30 -1.22 -4.64
C GLY A 532 30.67 0.25 -4.88
N LYS A 533 29.77 1.04 -5.47
CA LYS A 533 29.95 2.47 -5.74
C LYS A 533 29.66 3.35 -4.51
N GLU A 534 28.73 2.92 -3.65
CA GLU A 534 28.43 3.56 -2.36
C GLU A 534 29.08 2.75 -1.23
N LYS A 535 29.68 3.46 -0.27
CA LYS A 535 30.42 2.85 0.86
C LYS A 535 30.17 3.53 2.20
N LYS A 536 29.18 4.41 2.27
CA LYS A 536 28.85 5.14 3.49
C LYS A 536 27.44 4.81 3.92
N ASP A 537 27.24 4.68 5.20
CA ASP A 537 25.92 4.54 5.78
C ASP A 537 24.99 5.67 5.33
N ARG A 538 23.75 5.32 5.01
CA ARG A 538 22.69 6.31 4.84
C ARG A 538 22.41 6.97 6.19
N ILE A 539 21.90 8.17 6.13
CA ILE A 539 21.35 8.84 7.29
C ILE A 539 19.87 8.50 7.29
N PHE A 540 19.45 7.69 8.24
CA PHE A 540 18.02 7.51 8.46
C PHE A 540 17.45 8.60 9.35
N LEU A 541 16.19 8.87 9.19
CA LEU A 541 15.39 9.71 10.08
C LEU A 541 14.13 8.93 10.43
N SER A 542 14.00 8.62 11.72
CA SER A 542 12.80 7.99 12.26
C SER A 542 12.18 8.91 13.28
N ASP A 543 10.87 9.05 13.25
CA ASP A 543 10.19 9.85 14.26
C ASP A 543 8.81 9.30 14.63
N VAL A 544 8.37 9.69 15.80
CA VAL A 544 7.02 9.49 16.31
C VAL A 544 6.51 10.80 16.87
N SER A 545 5.28 11.13 16.50
CA SER A 545 4.65 12.39 16.90
C SER A 545 4.25 12.38 18.38
N GLU A 546 4.05 13.56 18.92
CA GLU A 546 3.40 13.74 20.22
C GLU A 546 1.96 13.20 20.18
N ASN A 547 1.54 12.52 21.24
CA ASN A 547 0.19 11.99 21.42
C ASN A 547 -0.30 10.97 20.38
N ILE A 548 0.62 10.27 19.71
CA ILE A 548 0.23 9.18 18.82
C ILE A 548 -0.75 8.22 19.52
N LEU A 549 -1.79 7.80 18.80
CA LEU A 549 -2.83 6.90 19.33
C LEU A 549 -3.43 7.37 20.67
N ASN A 550 -3.39 8.68 20.96
CA ASN A 550 -3.78 9.28 22.23
C ASN A 550 -3.02 8.71 23.46
N MET A 551 -1.78 8.30 23.29
CA MET A 551 -0.96 7.76 24.39
C MET A 551 -0.27 8.84 25.25
N HIS A 552 -0.45 10.12 24.94
CA HIS A 552 0.15 11.25 25.69
C HIS A 552 1.68 11.17 25.86
N LEU A 553 2.37 10.59 24.87
CA LEU A 553 3.81 10.47 24.82
C LEU A 553 4.45 11.69 24.12
N PRO A 554 5.69 12.05 24.48
CA PRO A 554 6.40 13.13 23.80
C PRO A 554 6.80 12.72 22.38
N GLN A 555 6.99 13.71 21.51
CA GLN A 555 7.64 13.49 20.23
C GLN A 555 9.07 12.97 20.43
N LYS A 556 9.43 11.92 19.71
CA LYS A 556 10.80 11.38 19.66
C LYS A 556 11.31 11.40 18.23
N ILE A 557 12.62 11.57 18.08
CA ILE A 557 13.31 11.56 16.78
C ILE A 557 14.58 10.75 16.93
N ALA A 558 14.82 9.82 16.02
CA ALA A 558 16.07 9.06 15.93
C ALA A 558 16.80 9.31 14.62
N SER A 559 18.12 9.31 14.66
CA SER A 559 19.00 9.39 13.50
C SER A 559 20.40 8.85 13.84
N ASN A 560 21.25 8.65 12.84
CA ASN A 560 22.56 8.01 13.01
C ASN A 560 23.71 8.84 12.45
N GLU A 561 24.92 8.54 12.95
CA GLU A 561 26.20 8.98 12.36
C GLU A 561 27.33 8.00 12.74
N GLY A 562 27.99 7.42 11.76
CA GLY A 562 29.19 6.59 11.97
C GLY A 562 28.95 5.40 12.91
N GLY A 563 27.90 4.63 12.70
CA GLY A 563 27.52 3.47 13.52
C GLY A 563 26.97 3.82 14.90
N LYS A 564 26.68 5.10 15.15
CA LYS A 564 26.04 5.56 16.38
C LYS A 564 24.63 6.02 16.08
N LYS A 565 23.70 5.69 16.97
CA LYS A 565 22.30 6.09 16.91
C LYS A 565 21.98 7.06 18.04
N LEU A 566 21.32 8.15 17.70
CA LEU A 566 20.83 9.14 18.66
C LEU A 566 19.30 9.09 18.69
N ILE A 567 18.77 9.12 19.92
CA ILE A 567 17.32 9.32 20.16
C ILE A 567 17.18 10.64 20.92
N LEU A 568 16.37 11.56 20.35
CA LEU A 568 16.03 12.85 20.92
C LEU A 568 14.58 12.81 21.40
N ASN A 569 14.38 12.90 22.71
CA ASN A 569 13.08 13.05 23.34
C ASN A 569 12.79 14.55 23.57
N LYS A 570 11.79 15.12 22.89
CA LYS A 570 11.53 16.57 22.93
C LYS A 570 10.91 17.09 24.23
N SER A 571 10.33 16.19 25.04
CA SER A 571 9.85 16.54 26.38
C SER A 571 10.05 15.34 27.32
N MET A 572 10.21 15.61 28.62
CA MET A 572 10.29 14.55 29.61
C MET A 572 8.91 13.91 29.82
N LEU A 573 8.84 12.58 29.88
CA LEU A 573 7.62 11.79 30.17
C LEU A 573 6.94 12.16 31.50
N SER A 574 7.65 12.86 32.42
CA SER A 574 7.14 13.22 33.74
C SER A 574 5.88 14.12 33.76
N GLN A 575 5.53 14.71 32.62
CA GLN A 575 4.37 15.60 32.54
C GLN A 575 3.02 14.89 32.32
N ASN A 576 3.03 13.62 31.90
CA ASN A 576 1.80 12.87 31.57
C ASN A 576 1.70 11.53 32.30
N SER A 577 2.37 11.40 33.47
CA SER A 577 2.40 10.17 34.28
C SER A 577 0.99 9.66 34.68
N ASP A 578 0.03 10.56 34.83
CA ASP A 578 -1.34 10.22 35.27
C ASP A 578 -2.14 9.40 34.25
N PHE A 579 -1.72 9.42 32.98
CA PHE A 579 -2.36 8.60 31.93
C PHE A 579 -2.03 7.11 32.09
N PHE A 580 -0.80 6.80 32.50
CA PHE A 580 -0.34 5.42 32.57
C PHE A 580 -0.67 4.75 33.89
N ARG A 581 -1.19 3.53 33.83
CA ARG A 581 -1.45 2.69 35.00
C ARG A 581 -0.17 2.23 35.69
N TYR A 582 0.91 2.11 34.93
CA TYR A 582 2.25 1.80 35.39
C TYR A 582 3.18 2.94 35.00
N PRO A 583 4.14 3.31 35.85
CA PRO A 583 5.03 4.43 35.53
C PRO A 583 5.80 4.13 34.24
N PRO A 584 5.84 5.08 33.28
CA PRO A 584 6.71 4.95 32.13
C PRO A 584 8.18 4.99 32.56
N PRO A 585 9.09 4.37 31.78
CA PRO A 585 10.51 4.43 32.07
C PRO A 585 11.01 5.87 32.06
N THR A 586 11.99 6.17 32.92
CA THR A 586 12.63 7.50 32.93
C THR A 586 13.56 7.60 31.72
N THR A 587 13.12 8.25 30.65
CA THR A 587 13.95 8.49 29.47
C THR A 587 14.74 9.79 29.62
N LYS A 588 16.00 9.79 29.18
CA LYS A 588 16.79 11.01 29.06
C LYS A 588 16.34 11.82 27.85
N THR A 589 16.52 13.13 27.91
CA THR A 589 16.19 14.01 26.78
C THR A 589 17.01 13.67 25.53
N ILE A 590 18.25 13.18 25.71
CA ILE A 590 19.15 12.79 24.64
C ILE A 590 19.78 11.44 25.01
N GLU A 591 19.68 10.49 24.10
CA GLU A 591 20.33 9.19 24.22
C GLU A 591 21.20 8.96 22.98
N LEU A 592 22.43 8.50 23.18
CA LEU A 592 23.37 8.18 22.14
C LEU A 592 23.95 6.80 22.39
N PHE A 593 23.84 5.91 21.41
CA PHE A 593 24.31 4.54 21.50
C PHE A 593 25.35 4.24 20.40
N ASN A 594 26.30 3.38 20.71
CA ASN A 594 27.23 2.85 19.72
C ASN A 594 26.80 1.42 19.35
N LEU A 595 26.08 1.29 18.27
CA LEU A 595 25.47 0.02 17.85
C LEU A 595 26.48 -1.09 17.52
N SER A 596 27.75 -0.73 17.24
CA SER A 596 28.80 -1.72 16.94
C SER A 596 29.25 -2.51 18.18
N VAL A 597 29.08 -1.97 19.39
CA VAL A 597 29.50 -2.59 20.65
C VAL A 597 28.34 -2.75 21.65
N ASP A 598 27.25 -2.08 21.39
CA ASP A 598 26.03 -2.07 22.21
C ASP A 598 24.81 -2.14 21.29
N PRO A 599 24.60 -3.27 20.58
CA PRO A 599 23.47 -3.42 19.66
C PRO A 599 22.12 -3.45 20.37
N GLY A 600 22.09 -3.66 21.69
CA GLY A 600 20.86 -3.64 22.49
C GLY A 600 20.55 -2.27 23.09
N GLU A 601 21.33 -1.21 22.79
CA GLU A 601 21.07 0.18 23.20
C GLU A 601 20.91 0.41 24.72
N TYR A 602 21.66 -0.36 25.54
CA TYR A 602 21.59 -0.24 27.02
C TYR A 602 22.54 0.81 27.61
N SER A 603 23.56 1.24 26.86
CA SER A 603 24.64 2.10 27.35
C SER A 603 24.61 3.47 26.70
N ASN A 604 23.90 4.43 27.30
CA ASN A 604 23.89 5.82 26.82
C ASN A 604 25.26 6.50 27.00
N ILE A 605 25.93 6.83 25.89
CA ILE A 605 27.27 7.45 25.86
C ILE A 605 27.25 8.93 25.57
N VAL A 606 26.11 9.62 25.66
CA VAL A 606 25.94 11.03 25.29
C VAL A 606 26.91 11.94 26.04
N GLU A 607 27.17 11.67 27.33
CA GLU A 607 28.11 12.47 28.14
C GLU A 607 29.55 12.33 27.65
N LYS A 608 29.93 11.14 27.17
CA LYS A 608 31.29 10.87 26.66
C LYS A 608 31.49 11.38 25.24
N GLU A 609 30.44 11.45 24.46
CA GLU A 609 30.46 11.78 23.03
C GLU A 609 29.51 12.94 22.67
N SER A 610 29.43 13.94 23.50
CA SER A 610 28.54 15.09 23.33
C SER A 610 28.75 15.84 22.02
N SER A 611 29.95 15.85 21.46
CA SER A 611 30.23 16.46 20.16
C SER A 611 29.55 15.70 19.01
N THR A 612 29.51 14.37 19.05
CA THR A 612 28.78 13.54 18.08
C THR A 612 27.29 13.75 18.21
N ALA A 613 26.75 13.71 19.43
CA ALA A 613 25.34 13.99 19.69
C ALA A 613 24.93 15.36 19.11
N ASN A 614 25.71 16.43 19.38
CA ASN A 614 25.42 17.77 18.87
C ASN A 614 25.44 17.83 17.32
N ARG A 615 26.35 17.12 16.66
CA ARG A 615 26.33 17.07 15.18
C ARG A 615 25.07 16.43 14.65
N ILE A 616 24.65 15.31 15.24
CA ILE A 616 23.41 14.62 14.83
C ILE A 616 22.19 15.52 15.08
N ILE A 617 22.11 16.17 16.26
CA ILE A 617 21.01 17.09 16.60
C ILE A 617 20.95 18.25 15.61
N ASN A 618 22.09 18.92 15.34
CA ASN A 618 22.13 20.04 14.39
C ASN A 618 21.67 19.61 12.98
N ARG A 619 21.97 18.38 12.57
CA ARG A 619 21.50 17.83 11.31
C ARG A 619 20.00 17.55 11.33
N ILE A 620 19.47 16.95 12.39
CA ILE A 620 18.03 16.77 12.57
C ILE A 620 17.31 18.11 12.46
N GLU A 621 17.78 19.13 13.20
CA GLU A 621 17.21 20.48 13.14
C GLU A 621 17.27 21.09 11.75
N ALA A 622 18.37 20.88 11.02
CA ALA A 622 18.51 21.35 9.65
C ALA A 622 17.48 20.69 8.72
N ILE A 623 17.29 19.36 8.82
CA ILE A 623 16.28 18.62 8.06
C ILE A 623 14.88 19.18 8.37
N TYR A 624 14.52 19.32 9.65
CA TYR A 624 13.20 19.85 10.05
C TYR A 624 12.96 21.29 9.62
N ARG A 625 14.03 22.08 9.42
CA ARG A 625 13.95 23.48 8.96
C ARG A 625 13.70 23.59 7.46
N ILE A 626 14.29 22.69 6.66
CA ILE A 626 14.19 22.72 5.19
C ILE A 626 13.07 21.82 4.65
N SER A 627 12.48 20.97 5.49
CA SER A 627 11.44 20.05 5.09
C SER A 627 10.24 20.76 4.47
N LYS A 628 9.77 20.23 3.33
CA LYS A 628 8.58 20.70 2.62
C LYS A 628 7.36 19.99 3.17
N ARG A 629 6.90 20.43 4.33
CA ARG A 629 5.79 19.80 5.03
C ARG A 629 4.51 19.84 4.22
N LYS A 630 3.96 18.67 3.94
CA LYS A 630 2.62 18.51 3.37
C LYS A 630 1.56 18.74 4.44
N LYS A 631 0.30 18.84 4.04
CA LYS A 631 -0.81 18.96 4.99
C LYS A 631 -1.65 17.69 4.92
N PRO A 632 -1.58 16.83 5.93
CA PRO A 632 -2.40 15.62 5.93
C PRO A 632 -3.88 15.99 5.89
N GLY A 633 -4.65 15.19 5.15
CA GLY A 633 -6.10 15.26 5.17
C GLY A 633 -6.67 14.59 6.42
N GLN A 634 -7.99 14.62 6.56
CA GLN A 634 -8.68 13.89 7.63
C GLN A 634 -9.31 12.63 7.06
N ALA A 635 -9.06 11.49 7.68
CA ALA A 635 -9.70 10.23 7.38
C ALA A 635 -11.07 10.15 8.07
N VAL A 636 -12.08 9.63 7.36
CA VAL A 636 -13.40 9.37 7.92
C VAL A 636 -13.54 7.87 8.11
N LEU A 637 -13.39 7.41 9.35
CA LEU A 637 -13.47 6.00 9.69
C LEU A 637 -14.93 5.54 9.74
N ASP A 638 -15.30 4.58 8.92
CA ASP A 638 -16.60 3.91 9.01
C ASP A 638 -16.64 2.88 10.16
N GLU A 639 -17.80 2.30 10.43
CA GLU A 639 -17.94 1.37 11.57
C GLU A 639 -17.20 0.04 11.33
N ASP A 640 -17.07 -0.42 10.10
CA ASP A 640 -16.35 -1.66 9.81
C ASP A 640 -14.85 -1.49 10.04
N LEU A 641 -14.26 -0.37 9.60
CA LEU A 641 -12.86 -0.05 9.88
C LEU A 641 -12.63 0.19 11.38
N LYS A 642 -13.55 0.87 12.08
CA LYS A 642 -13.44 1.04 13.53
C LYS A 642 -13.47 -0.30 14.28
N LYS A 643 -14.32 -1.24 13.86
CA LYS A 643 -14.33 -2.59 14.45
C LYS A 643 -13.00 -3.30 14.22
N GLN A 644 -12.45 -3.22 13.01
CA GLN A 644 -11.15 -3.81 12.71
C GLN A 644 -10.04 -3.19 13.56
N LEU A 645 -9.99 -1.87 13.67
CA LEU A 645 -9.01 -1.17 14.52
C LEU A 645 -9.17 -1.52 16.02
N ARG A 646 -10.40 -1.81 16.48
CA ARG A 646 -10.61 -2.37 17.84
C ARG A 646 -10.06 -3.78 17.98
N ALA A 647 -10.27 -4.66 16.99
CA ALA A 647 -9.76 -6.03 16.99
C ALA A 647 -8.21 -6.06 17.01
N LEU A 648 -7.58 -5.12 16.31
CA LEU A 648 -6.14 -4.88 16.31
C LEU A 648 -5.62 -4.11 17.54
N GLY A 649 -6.51 -3.73 18.48
CA GLY A 649 -6.11 -3.04 19.73
C GLY A 649 -5.82 -1.54 19.60
N TYR A 650 -6.01 -0.91 18.44
CA TYR A 650 -5.66 0.49 18.21
C TYR A 650 -6.68 1.49 18.77
N ILE A 651 -7.99 1.18 18.80
CA ILE A 651 -9.04 2.04 19.35
C ILE A 651 -9.94 1.29 20.32
N LYS A 652 -10.71 2.03 21.17
CA LYS A 652 -11.65 1.44 22.15
C LYS A 652 -13.01 1.12 21.54
#